data_254d14914e2690fb4b9562653f2afc47
#
_entry.id   254d14914e2690fb4b9562653f2afc47
#
_cell.length_a   1.000
_cell.length_b   1.000
_cell.length_c   1.000
_cell.angle_alpha   90.00
_cell.angle_beta   90.00
_cell.angle_gamma   90.00
#
_symmetry.space_group_name_H-M   'P 1'
#
loop_
_entity.id
_entity.type
_entity.pdbx_description
1 polymer ?
#
loop_
_entity_poly.entity_id
_entity_poly.type
_entity_poly.pdbx_seq_one_letter_code
_entity_poly.pdbx_strand_id
1 'polypeptide(L)'
;MKQKLYIFLIIFLIALKIFLVRNQPVFAIVSSPYDDYHFLTQARSILAGDWLGDYNQLTLIKGPFFPLWIVFTFLLGMPLLLSEQLLYILSCLVLIVALRPILHRRRYALILFCTLLFNPFTYDAGLFTRVTRDALYESLSLLVFTCMVAIFLRRPPPRQNLVWVIGLGLSLSAAALTREETVWFFPLILVGFLASSLGIKGDWPLRLATWSIVPIIYLLAIGTISFINYRYYSIFNVTEMDNADFVAAFSALNRVKPDKVIPMVPVSHDARVKIYAISPAFKELEPYLDGDLGKGWAAMVSSLGVVNAPSNEIPGGWFMWAFRDAVAAAGHYSSGKYPVDYYRALANEVNSACDTGKLVCSLKPASLAPAWNQGYIIPVLDSFKTGISDMVSFKNFSPYPIYSLTDSGPGEMLFRDLTQSEISKPPVAIYKVSGWFVGLQGTPEAVIAHDDKIKAVISQDMQSPDIYNYLLSMRKATPSAQTTRFTITSPCESKCFFELRDNGKVTKSINLDGFSHLIAWNDKSTIGAIESVEIYAEDLVYQNKYNHIKMDILEKVGQLYQSIFPLLAGLAVVAFIMITVAFIMITILAKNFLDDWAILVAGLIMIVSRIGLLSIINVTSFPAFNSLYLSPAYPLFILTAILALFSAWKAIIAIFPSLKFPA
;
A
#
# COMPACT_ATOMS: atom_id res chain seq x y z
N MET A 1 -2.55 -20.69 -33.64
CA MET A 1 -3.59 -19.65 -33.63
C MET A 1 -3.31 -18.61 -34.70
N LYS A 2 -4.32 -18.28 -35.55
CA LYS A 2 -4.19 -17.27 -36.61
C LYS A 2 -3.90 -15.88 -36.03
N GLN A 3 -3.14 -15.03 -36.72
CA GLN A 3 -2.72 -13.72 -36.21
C GLN A 3 -3.89 -12.79 -35.89
N LYS A 4 -4.90 -12.75 -36.75
CA LYS A 4 -6.08 -11.91 -36.52
C LYS A 4 -6.84 -12.30 -35.26
N LEU A 5 -7.00 -13.61 -35.00
CA LEU A 5 -7.64 -14.10 -33.77
C LEU A 5 -6.81 -13.76 -32.53
N TYR A 6 -5.48 -13.84 -32.59
CA TYR A 6 -4.60 -13.46 -31.47
C TYR A 6 -4.76 -11.98 -31.11
N ILE A 7 -4.74 -11.09 -32.10
CA ILE A 7 -4.91 -9.64 -31.88
C ILE A 7 -6.31 -9.36 -31.32
N PHE A 8 -7.35 -9.98 -31.90
CA PHE A 8 -8.72 -9.83 -31.42
C PHE A 8 -8.85 -10.23 -29.94
N LEU A 9 -8.28 -11.37 -29.54
CA LEU A 9 -8.34 -11.82 -28.15
C LEU A 9 -7.61 -10.88 -27.21
N ILE A 10 -6.45 -10.31 -27.59
CA ILE A 10 -5.76 -9.32 -26.77
C ILE A 10 -6.64 -8.07 -26.58
N ILE A 11 -7.20 -7.53 -27.67
CA ILE A 11 -8.07 -6.35 -27.61
C ILE A 11 -9.32 -6.65 -26.76
N PHE A 12 -9.93 -7.81 -26.93
CA PHE A 12 -11.06 -8.24 -26.13
C PHE A 12 -10.75 -8.33 -24.64
N LEU A 13 -9.60 -8.92 -24.26
CA LEU A 13 -9.19 -9.03 -22.86
C LEU A 13 -8.92 -7.65 -22.22
N ILE A 14 -8.30 -6.74 -22.99
CA ILE A 14 -8.07 -5.36 -22.53
C ILE A 14 -9.42 -4.65 -22.33
N ALA A 15 -10.32 -4.73 -23.30
CA ALA A 15 -11.64 -4.12 -23.20
C ALA A 15 -12.44 -4.70 -22.02
N LEU A 16 -12.38 -6.02 -21.81
CA LEU A 16 -13.01 -6.69 -20.68
C LEU A 16 -12.43 -6.19 -19.34
N LYS A 17 -11.09 -6.10 -19.23
CA LYS A 17 -10.45 -5.58 -18.01
C LYS A 17 -10.90 -4.15 -17.71
N ILE A 18 -10.82 -3.25 -18.69
CA ILE A 18 -11.25 -1.86 -18.53
C ILE A 18 -12.74 -1.79 -18.16
N PHE A 19 -13.57 -2.60 -18.81
CA PHE A 19 -15.00 -2.68 -18.49
C PHE A 19 -15.26 -3.09 -17.05
N LEU A 20 -14.52 -4.07 -16.52
CA LEU A 20 -14.71 -4.56 -15.16
C LEU A 20 -14.23 -3.55 -14.11
N VAL A 21 -13.10 -2.87 -14.34
CA VAL A 21 -12.50 -1.95 -13.35
C VAL A 21 -12.96 -0.50 -13.49
N ARG A 22 -13.58 -0.11 -14.60
CA ARG A 22 -14.06 1.26 -14.76
C ARG A 22 -15.16 1.58 -13.74
N ASN A 23 -15.17 2.82 -13.28
CA ASN A 23 -16.09 3.36 -12.27
C ASN A 23 -15.88 2.77 -10.86
N GLN A 24 -14.72 2.20 -10.56
CA GLN A 24 -14.33 2.00 -9.17
C GLN A 24 -14.18 3.39 -8.50
N PRO A 25 -14.77 3.61 -7.32
CA PRO A 25 -14.66 4.89 -6.63
C PRO A 25 -13.30 5.02 -5.95
N VAL A 26 -12.87 6.26 -5.75
CA VAL A 26 -11.66 6.57 -5.00
C VAL A 26 -11.90 6.38 -3.50
N PHE A 27 -11.00 5.68 -2.84
CA PHE A 27 -10.89 5.69 -1.39
C PHE A 27 -10.13 6.93 -0.94
N ALA A 28 -10.83 7.96 -0.48
CA ALA A 28 -10.24 9.23 -0.06
C ALA A 28 -9.96 9.26 1.44
N ILE A 29 -8.71 9.50 1.84
CA ILE A 29 -8.30 9.69 3.24
C ILE A 29 -7.84 11.14 3.39
N VAL A 30 -8.79 12.04 3.62
CA VAL A 30 -8.51 13.49 3.76
C VAL A 30 -7.66 13.80 4.99
N SER A 31 -7.77 12.99 6.05
CA SER A 31 -7.00 13.13 7.28
C SER A 31 -5.58 12.56 7.20
N SER A 32 -5.10 12.13 6.02
CA SER A 32 -3.76 11.59 5.84
C SER A 32 -2.81 12.61 5.19
N PRO A 33 -2.27 13.57 5.94
CA PRO A 33 -1.39 14.64 5.41
C PRO A 33 -0.04 14.12 4.95
N TYR A 34 0.31 12.88 5.31
CA TYR A 34 1.59 12.24 4.96
C TYR A 34 1.52 11.39 3.70
N ASP A 35 0.32 11.05 3.20
CA ASP A 35 0.10 10.15 2.06
C ASP A 35 -0.89 10.73 1.04
N ASP A 36 -2.13 10.26 1.04
CA ASP A 36 -3.14 10.52 -0.01
C ASP A 36 -3.38 12.01 -0.22
N TYR A 37 -3.69 12.73 0.86
CA TYR A 37 -3.95 14.16 0.80
C TYR A 37 -2.72 14.97 0.41
N HIS A 38 -1.53 14.53 0.84
CA HIS A 38 -0.26 15.16 0.51
C HIS A 38 0.00 15.19 -1.00
N PHE A 39 -0.18 14.06 -1.69
CA PHE A 39 0.04 14.01 -3.15
C PHE A 39 -0.90 14.92 -3.92
N LEU A 40 -2.14 15.04 -3.48
CA LEU A 40 -3.13 15.92 -4.12
C LEU A 40 -2.83 17.40 -3.85
N THR A 41 -2.41 17.76 -2.64
CA THR A 41 -2.01 19.14 -2.34
C THR A 41 -0.78 19.55 -3.15
N GLN A 42 0.20 18.68 -3.30
CA GLN A 42 1.35 18.92 -4.17
C GLN A 42 0.93 19.06 -5.65
N ALA A 43 0.07 18.17 -6.14
CA ALA A 43 -0.45 18.27 -7.52
C ALA A 43 -1.19 19.60 -7.75
N ARG A 44 -2.00 20.03 -6.79
CA ARG A 44 -2.66 21.35 -6.84
C ARG A 44 -1.66 22.50 -6.89
N SER A 45 -0.61 22.44 -6.08
CA SER A 45 0.45 23.46 -6.06
C SER A 45 1.20 23.53 -7.41
N ILE A 46 1.52 22.36 -8.01
CA ILE A 46 2.13 22.30 -9.34
C ILE A 46 1.22 22.94 -10.40
N LEU A 47 -0.09 22.67 -10.36
CA LEU A 47 -1.06 23.29 -11.26
C LEU A 47 -1.16 24.81 -11.07
N ALA A 48 -0.94 25.31 -9.85
CA ALA A 48 -0.88 26.73 -9.54
C ALA A 48 0.45 27.40 -9.94
N GLY A 49 1.47 26.62 -10.31
CA GLY A 49 2.81 27.14 -10.65
C GLY A 49 3.78 27.23 -9.47
N ASP A 50 3.39 26.73 -8.29
CA ASP A 50 4.17 26.82 -7.03
C ASP A 50 5.00 25.57 -6.74
N TRP A 51 5.34 24.80 -7.77
CA TRP A 51 6.03 23.52 -7.62
C TRP A 51 5.32 22.61 -6.60
N LEU A 52 5.98 22.17 -5.52
CA LEU A 52 5.38 21.31 -4.51
C LEU A 52 4.69 22.08 -3.36
N GLY A 53 4.55 23.41 -3.49
CA GLY A 53 3.95 24.31 -2.51
C GLY A 53 4.94 24.89 -1.49
N ASP A 54 4.42 25.51 -0.44
CA ASP A 54 5.23 26.11 0.63
C ASP A 54 6.11 25.06 1.31
N TYR A 55 7.35 25.50 1.66
CA TYR A 55 8.31 24.61 2.30
C TYR A 55 7.93 24.32 3.75
N ASN A 56 7.81 23.06 4.07
CA ASN A 56 7.60 22.54 5.42
C ASN A 56 8.19 21.11 5.53
N GLN A 57 8.07 20.47 6.69
CA GLN A 57 8.60 19.13 6.94
C GLN A 57 8.00 18.03 6.04
N LEU A 58 6.92 18.29 5.34
CA LEU A 58 6.29 17.32 4.42
C LEU A 58 6.65 17.56 2.95
N THR A 59 7.11 18.76 2.57
CA THR A 59 7.26 19.17 1.17
C THR A 59 8.20 18.25 0.38
N LEU A 60 9.37 17.92 0.92
CA LEU A 60 10.37 17.08 0.26
C LEU A 60 10.49 15.68 0.87
N ILE A 61 9.41 15.12 1.38
CA ILE A 61 9.47 13.82 2.05
C ILE A 61 9.30 12.65 1.11
N LYS A 62 8.65 12.87 -0.03
CA LYS A 62 8.39 11.84 -1.06
C LYS A 62 8.78 12.36 -2.43
N GLY A 63 9.13 11.42 -3.32
CA GLY A 63 9.47 11.75 -4.70
C GLY A 63 8.29 12.39 -5.45
N PRO A 64 8.54 13.37 -6.34
CA PRO A 64 7.49 14.18 -6.97
C PRO A 64 6.84 13.52 -8.19
N PHE A 65 7.24 12.32 -8.60
CA PHE A 65 6.74 11.72 -9.83
C PHE A 65 5.23 11.43 -9.78
N PHE A 66 4.70 11.00 -8.62
CA PHE A 66 3.28 10.72 -8.50
C PHE A 66 2.41 12.00 -8.53
N PRO A 67 2.72 13.10 -7.81
CA PRO A 67 2.07 14.38 -8.04
C PRO A 67 2.13 14.87 -9.48
N LEU A 68 3.28 14.72 -10.15
CA LEU A 68 3.43 15.05 -11.58
C LEU A 68 2.55 14.17 -12.47
N TRP A 69 2.39 12.89 -12.13
CA TRP A 69 1.48 11.98 -12.82
C TRP A 69 0.01 12.41 -12.66
N ILE A 70 -0.40 12.80 -11.45
CA ILE A 70 -1.75 13.34 -11.18
C ILE A 70 -1.99 14.59 -12.05
N VAL A 71 -1.05 15.52 -12.08
CA VAL A 71 -1.13 16.73 -12.93
C VAL A 71 -1.24 16.37 -14.41
N PHE A 72 -0.40 15.45 -14.88
CA PHE A 72 -0.42 15.00 -16.28
C PHE A 72 -1.77 14.41 -16.66
N THR A 73 -2.33 13.51 -15.84
CA THR A 73 -3.62 12.88 -16.10
C THR A 73 -4.78 13.87 -16.01
N PHE A 74 -4.73 14.79 -15.06
CA PHE A 74 -5.71 15.88 -14.94
C PHE A 74 -5.74 16.77 -16.18
N LEU A 75 -4.59 17.20 -16.68
CA LEU A 75 -4.48 18.02 -17.90
C LEU A 75 -4.96 17.30 -19.15
N LEU A 76 -4.88 15.96 -19.18
CA LEU A 76 -5.43 15.15 -20.27
C LEU A 76 -6.94 14.89 -20.15
N GLY A 77 -7.59 15.32 -19.06
CA GLY A 77 -8.98 14.98 -18.79
C GLY A 77 -9.20 13.48 -18.57
N MET A 78 -8.20 12.77 -18.02
CA MET A 78 -8.23 11.32 -17.81
C MET A 78 -8.34 11.01 -16.32
N PRO A 79 -9.34 10.20 -15.89
CA PRO A 79 -9.40 9.74 -14.51
C PRO A 79 -8.12 9.04 -14.05
N LEU A 80 -7.62 9.39 -12.85
CA LEU A 80 -6.37 8.87 -12.31
C LEU A 80 -6.35 7.34 -12.28
N LEU A 81 -7.39 6.70 -11.74
CA LEU A 81 -7.48 5.24 -11.63
C LEU A 81 -7.45 4.55 -13.00
N LEU A 82 -8.09 5.15 -14.02
CA LEU A 82 -8.03 4.63 -15.38
C LEU A 82 -6.63 4.74 -15.97
N SER A 83 -5.92 5.84 -15.71
CA SER A 83 -4.54 6.04 -16.19
C SER A 83 -3.57 5.00 -15.65
N GLU A 84 -3.70 4.65 -14.37
CA GLU A 84 -2.90 3.61 -13.72
C GLU A 84 -3.18 2.22 -14.31
N GLN A 85 -4.46 1.90 -14.57
CA GLN A 85 -4.84 0.67 -15.28
C GLN A 85 -4.24 0.62 -16.69
N LEU A 86 -4.29 1.71 -17.44
CA LEU A 86 -3.73 1.79 -18.79
C LEU A 86 -2.21 1.62 -18.78
N LEU A 87 -1.51 2.20 -17.81
CA LEU A 87 -0.06 2.01 -17.65
C LEU A 87 0.28 0.55 -17.33
N TYR A 88 -0.49 -0.10 -16.46
CA TYR A 88 -0.30 -1.51 -16.16
C TYR A 88 -0.54 -2.40 -17.39
N ILE A 89 -1.61 -2.17 -18.13
CA ILE A 89 -1.90 -2.87 -19.39
C ILE A 89 -0.76 -2.69 -20.39
N LEU A 90 -0.26 -1.45 -20.53
CA LEU A 90 0.89 -1.16 -21.39
C LEU A 90 2.13 -1.93 -20.94
N SER A 91 2.41 -1.99 -19.63
CA SER A 91 3.55 -2.73 -19.07
C SER A 91 3.46 -4.22 -19.39
N CYS A 92 2.27 -4.82 -19.29
CA CYS A 92 2.04 -6.21 -19.69
C CYS A 92 2.25 -6.43 -21.21
N LEU A 93 1.76 -5.53 -22.07
CA LEU A 93 1.95 -5.62 -23.52
C LEU A 93 3.43 -5.51 -23.88
N VAL A 94 4.16 -4.57 -23.29
CA VAL A 94 5.61 -4.38 -23.52
C VAL A 94 6.38 -5.62 -23.08
N LEU A 95 5.99 -6.25 -21.96
CA LEU A 95 6.59 -7.51 -21.51
C LEU A 95 6.38 -8.65 -22.52
N ILE A 96 5.18 -8.81 -23.06
CA ILE A 96 4.94 -9.82 -24.09
C ILE A 96 5.79 -9.57 -25.34
N VAL A 97 5.99 -8.30 -25.73
CA VAL A 97 6.90 -7.93 -26.82
C VAL A 97 8.36 -8.24 -26.47
N ALA A 98 8.76 -7.97 -25.23
CA ALA A 98 10.11 -8.28 -24.74
C ALA A 98 10.41 -9.78 -24.79
N LEU A 99 9.47 -10.61 -24.39
CA LEU A 99 9.60 -12.08 -24.31
C LEU A 99 9.40 -12.81 -25.64
N ARG A 100 9.13 -12.11 -26.75
CA ARG A 100 8.97 -12.74 -28.07
C ARG A 100 10.06 -13.75 -28.46
N PRO A 101 11.36 -13.53 -28.19
CA PRO A 101 12.40 -14.46 -28.53
C PRO A 101 12.25 -15.85 -27.90
N ILE A 102 11.62 -15.96 -26.74
CA ILE A 102 11.39 -17.21 -25.99
C ILE A 102 9.97 -17.74 -26.09
N LEU A 103 8.98 -16.86 -26.28
CA LEU A 103 7.56 -17.21 -26.43
C LEU A 103 7.21 -17.47 -27.89
N HIS A 104 7.75 -18.55 -28.50
CA HIS A 104 7.56 -18.85 -29.91
C HIS A 104 6.09 -19.12 -30.30
N ARG A 105 5.24 -19.58 -29.37
CA ARG A 105 3.84 -19.90 -29.67
C ARG A 105 2.93 -18.81 -29.14
N ARG A 106 2.10 -18.20 -29.99
CA ARG A 106 1.13 -17.15 -29.63
C ARG A 106 0.19 -17.53 -28.48
N ARG A 107 -0.14 -18.82 -28.33
CA ARG A 107 -0.97 -19.31 -27.22
C ARG A 107 -0.31 -19.11 -25.86
N TYR A 108 1.01 -19.34 -25.74
CA TYR A 108 1.72 -19.11 -24.48
C TYR A 108 1.80 -17.62 -24.13
N ALA A 109 2.01 -16.78 -25.14
CA ALA A 109 1.98 -15.33 -24.98
C ALA A 109 0.58 -14.83 -24.53
N LEU A 110 -0.50 -15.42 -25.08
CA LEU A 110 -1.86 -15.06 -24.69
C LEU A 110 -2.19 -15.52 -23.26
N ILE A 111 -1.80 -16.73 -22.86
CA ILE A 111 -1.99 -17.23 -21.50
C ILE A 111 -1.25 -16.33 -20.51
N LEU A 112 0.03 -16.06 -20.77
CA LEU A 112 0.84 -15.19 -19.90
C LEU A 112 0.26 -13.77 -19.83
N PHE A 113 -0.17 -13.21 -20.96
CA PHE A 113 -0.82 -11.89 -20.98
C PHE A 113 -2.11 -11.88 -20.17
N CYS A 114 -2.97 -12.86 -20.33
CA CYS A 114 -4.23 -12.97 -19.60
C CYS A 114 -3.98 -13.09 -18.09
N THR A 115 -3.07 -13.94 -17.65
CA THR A 115 -2.75 -14.11 -16.23
C THR A 115 -2.08 -12.89 -15.62
N LEU A 116 -1.28 -12.14 -16.35
CA LEU A 116 -0.73 -10.86 -15.86
C LEU A 116 -1.81 -9.78 -15.82
N LEU A 117 -2.61 -9.65 -16.88
CA LEU A 117 -3.64 -8.63 -17.01
C LEU A 117 -4.67 -8.68 -15.87
N PHE A 118 -5.05 -9.89 -15.45
CA PHE A 118 -6.00 -10.13 -14.38
C PHE A 118 -5.32 -10.44 -13.03
N ASN A 119 -4.08 -10.01 -12.83
CA ASN A 119 -3.46 -10.02 -11.50
C ASN A 119 -4.40 -9.37 -10.48
N PRO A 120 -4.79 -10.07 -9.39
CA PRO A 120 -5.77 -9.58 -8.41
C PRO A 120 -5.42 -8.21 -7.84
N PHE A 121 -4.16 -7.96 -7.54
CA PHE A 121 -3.75 -6.69 -6.94
C PHE A 121 -3.86 -5.49 -7.88
N THR A 122 -4.10 -5.69 -9.19
CA THR A 122 -4.39 -4.59 -10.12
C THR A 122 -5.85 -4.08 -10.07
N TYR A 123 -6.68 -4.65 -9.21
CA TYR A 123 -8.04 -4.20 -8.93
C TYR A 123 -8.43 -4.37 -7.46
N ASP A 124 -7.43 -4.54 -6.61
CA ASP A 124 -7.58 -4.49 -5.17
C ASP A 124 -7.99 -3.08 -4.72
N ALA A 125 -9.01 -3.02 -3.86
CA ALA A 125 -9.58 -1.76 -3.43
C ALA A 125 -8.61 -0.92 -2.56
N GLY A 126 -7.76 -1.58 -1.77
CA GLY A 126 -6.77 -0.90 -0.91
C GLY A 126 -5.57 -0.36 -1.66
N LEU A 127 -5.34 -0.80 -2.91
CA LEU A 127 -4.19 -0.45 -3.72
C LEU A 127 -4.57 0.46 -4.89
N PHE A 128 -5.40 -0.02 -5.81
CA PHE A 128 -5.70 0.68 -7.06
C PHE A 128 -6.83 1.71 -6.95
N THR A 129 -7.59 1.73 -5.88
CA THR A 129 -8.59 2.79 -5.66
C THR A 129 -8.10 3.87 -4.69
N ARG A 130 -6.97 3.65 -4.03
CA ARG A 130 -6.36 4.60 -3.12
C ARG A 130 -5.45 5.57 -3.88
N VAL A 131 -5.45 6.85 -3.49
CA VAL A 131 -4.58 7.88 -4.10
C VAL A 131 -3.17 7.76 -3.52
N THR A 132 -2.48 6.67 -3.87
CA THR A 132 -1.11 6.41 -3.47
C THR A 132 -0.25 6.04 -4.68
N ARG A 133 1.05 6.23 -4.53
CA ARG A 133 2.04 5.98 -5.59
C ARG A 133 2.25 4.49 -5.92
N ASP A 134 1.60 3.58 -5.18
CA ASP A 134 1.89 2.15 -5.22
C ASP A 134 1.41 1.47 -6.50
N ALA A 135 0.22 1.80 -6.99
CA ALA A 135 -0.32 1.30 -8.25
C ALA A 135 0.57 1.70 -9.45
N LEU A 136 1.03 2.96 -9.45
CA LEU A 136 1.99 3.47 -10.44
C LEU A 136 3.32 2.73 -10.35
N TYR A 137 3.83 2.52 -9.13
CA TYR A 137 5.11 1.88 -8.88
C TYR A 137 5.12 0.40 -9.28
N GLU A 138 4.01 -0.34 -9.13
CA GLU A 138 3.86 -1.71 -9.63
C GLU A 138 4.10 -1.77 -11.14
N SER A 139 3.45 -0.88 -11.89
CA SER A 139 3.56 -0.79 -13.35
C SER A 139 4.99 -0.42 -13.80
N LEU A 140 5.60 0.56 -13.14
CA LEU A 140 6.98 0.99 -13.41
C LEU A 140 7.99 -0.12 -13.10
N SER A 141 7.77 -0.86 -12.01
CA SER A 141 8.61 -2.01 -11.63
C SER A 141 8.60 -3.09 -12.69
N LEU A 142 7.44 -3.41 -13.23
CA LEU A 142 7.30 -4.35 -14.33
C LEU A 142 7.99 -3.85 -15.60
N LEU A 143 7.95 -2.55 -15.90
CA LEU A 143 8.64 -1.95 -17.05
C LEU A 143 10.18 -2.03 -16.90
N VAL A 144 10.72 -1.73 -15.71
CA VAL A 144 12.16 -1.87 -15.44
C VAL A 144 12.60 -3.31 -15.70
N PHE A 145 11.92 -4.28 -15.13
CA PHE A 145 12.21 -5.70 -15.38
C PHE A 145 12.09 -6.05 -16.86
N THR A 146 11.04 -5.60 -17.51
CA THR A 146 10.77 -5.87 -18.95
C THR A 146 11.89 -5.35 -19.84
N CYS A 147 12.36 -4.12 -19.61
CA CYS A 147 13.44 -3.54 -20.40
C CYS A 147 14.75 -4.30 -20.20
N MET A 148 15.06 -4.73 -18.97
CA MET A 148 16.22 -5.57 -18.67
C MET A 148 16.18 -6.89 -19.43
N VAL A 149 15.06 -7.60 -19.35
CA VAL A 149 14.84 -8.87 -20.09
C VAL A 149 14.96 -8.65 -21.59
N ALA A 150 14.40 -7.57 -22.11
CA ALA A 150 14.46 -7.27 -23.53
C ALA A 150 15.90 -7.02 -24.03
N ILE A 151 16.72 -6.29 -23.27
CA ILE A 151 18.13 -6.06 -23.56
C ILE A 151 18.90 -7.38 -23.55
N PHE A 152 18.68 -8.23 -22.55
CA PHE A 152 19.32 -9.53 -22.42
C PHE A 152 18.98 -10.47 -23.61
N LEU A 153 17.70 -10.60 -23.95
CA LEU A 153 17.23 -11.53 -24.98
C LEU A 153 17.64 -11.13 -26.41
N ARG A 154 17.75 -9.83 -26.68
CA ARG A 154 18.04 -9.33 -28.04
C ARG A 154 19.50 -9.22 -28.34
N ARG A 155 20.41 -9.69 -27.47
CA ARG A 155 21.86 -9.72 -27.66
C ARG A 155 22.32 -8.92 -28.91
N PRO A 156 23.41 -8.30 -29.07
CA PRO A 156 23.66 -7.24 -30.05
C PRO A 156 23.26 -7.53 -31.53
N PRO A 157 22.98 -6.47 -32.32
CA PRO A 157 23.72 -5.22 -32.34
C PRO A 157 23.14 -4.15 -31.42
N PRO A 158 23.97 -3.27 -30.82
CA PRO A 158 23.59 -2.24 -29.86
C PRO A 158 22.45 -1.32 -30.32
N ARG A 159 22.38 -1.02 -31.63
CA ARG A 159 21.34 -0.15 -32.21
C ARG A 159 19.92 -0.71 -32.05
N GLN A 160 19.72 -2.00 -32.04
CA GLN A 160 18.41 -2.62 -31.85
C GLN A 160 17.95 -2.60 -30.39
N ASN A 161 18.88 -2.39 -29.46
CA ASN A 161 18.59 -2.33 -28.03
C ASN A 161 18.37 -0.89 -27.53
N LEU A 162 18.61 0.14 -28.35
CA LEU A 162 18.57 1.53 -27.92
C LEU A 162 17.20 1.91 -27.29
N VAL A 163 16.09 1.47 -27.90
CA VAL A 163 14.74 1.72 -27.34
C VAL A 163 14.56 1.10 -25.97
N TRP A 164 15.09 -0.10 -25.75
CA TRP A 164 15.00 -0.81 -24.47
C TRP A 164 15.92 -0.18 -23.41
N VAL A 165 17.08 0.28 -23.79
CA VAL A 165 18.02 0.98 -22.90
C VAL A 165 17.46 2.32 -22.47
N ILE A 166 16.89 3.09 -23.40
CA ILE A 166 16.19 4.35 -23.08
C ILE A 166 14.98 4.03 -22.19
N GLY A 167 14.19 3.02 -22.56
CA GLY A 167 13.04 2.58 -21.75
C GLY A 167 13.43 2.18 -20.32
N LEU A 168 14.58 1.50 -20.16
CA LEU A 168 15.14 1.18 -18.85
C LEU A 168 15.50 2.44 -18.07
N GLY A 169 16.23 3.37 -18.69
CA GLY A 169 16.61 4.63 -18.05
C GLY A 169 15.40 5.44 -17.60
N LEU A 170 14.37 5.57 -18.45
CA LEU A 170 13.15 6.31 -18.14
C LEU A 170 12.31 5.63 -17.05
N SER A 171 12.07 4.31 -17.17
CA SER A 171 11.27 3.58 -16.18
C SER A 171 11.97 3.50 -14.82
N LEU A 172 13.30 3.35 -14.79
CA LEU A 172 14.09 3.36 -13.55
C LEU A 172 14.05 4.74 -12.89
N SER A 173 14.20 5.81 -13.68
CA SER A 173 14.11 7.20 -13.18
C SER A 173 12.71 7.49 -12.61
N ALA A 174 11.66 7.13 -13.34
CA ALA A 174 10.29 7.30 -12.89
C ALA A 174 10.03 6.48 -11.60
N ALA A 175 10.51 5.26 -11.52
CA ALA A 175 10.41 4.43 -10.32
C ALA A 175 11.15 5.05 -9.12
N ALA A 176 12.37 5.56 -9.32
CA ALA A 176 13.16 6.18 -8.27
C ALA A 176 12.54 7.51 -7.78
N LEU A 177 11.98 8.31 -8.69
CA LEU A 177 11.25 9.53 -8.36
C LEU A 177 9.85 9.25 -7.77
N THR A 178 9.37 8.00 -7.80
CA THR A 178 8.12 7.57 -7.19
C THR A 178 8.36 7.02 -5.79
N ARG A 179 9.35 6.12 -5.61
CA ARG A 179 9.63 5.47 -4.32
C ARG A 179 11.14 5.33 -4.06
N GLU A 180 11.51 5.63 -2.85
CA GLU A 180 12.89 5.63 -2.36
C GLU A 180 13.49 4.21 -2.29
N GLU A 181 12.65 3.18 -2.21
CA GLU A 181 13.03 1.77 -2.10
C GLU A 181 13.55 1.17 -3.42
N THR A 182 13.75 1.97 -4.46
CA THR A 182 14.18 1.53 -5.80
C THR A 182 15.53 0.77 -5.81
N VAL A 183 16.25 0.82 -4.70
CA VAL A 183 17.50 0.05 -4.46
C VAL A 183 17.35 -1.47 -4.72
N TRP A 184 16.16 -2.07 -4.58
CA TRP A 184 15.93 -3.48 -4.84
C TRP A 184 16.08 -3.90 -6.31
N PHE A 185 16.14 -2.95 -7.25
CA PHE A 185 16.47 -3.23 -8.65
C PHE A 185 17.96 -3.40 -8.91
N PHE A 186 18.86 -2.91 -8.06
CA PHE A 186 20.29 -2.94 -8.31
C PHE A 186 20.87 -4.34 -8.53
N PRO A 187 20.47 -5.39 -7.79
CA PRO A 187 20.94 -6.75 -8.10
C PRO A 187 20.61 -7.19 -9.53
N LEU A 188 19.39 -6.89 -10.01
CA LEU A 188 18.98 -7.20 -11.38
C LEU A 188 19.81 -6.42 -12.41
N ILE A 189 19.98 -5.11 -12.20
CA ILE A 189 20.72 -4.25 -13.14
C ILE A 189 22.17 -4.70 -13.23
N LEU A 190 22.80 -5.01 -12.09
CA LEU A 190 24.18 -5.51 -12.06
C LEU A 190 24.31 -6.84 -12.79
N VAL A 191 23.46 -7.81 -12.47
CA VAL A 191 23.47 -9.13 -13.12
C VAL A 191 23.18 -9.00 -14.62
N GLY A 192 22.22 -8.19 -15.01
CA GLY A 192 21.87 -7.95 -16.41
C GLY A 192 22.98 -7.26 -17.19
N PHE A 193 23.67 -6.27 -16.61
CA PHE A 193 24.86 -5.65 -17.19
C PHE A 193 25.98 -6.67 -17.40
N LEU A 194 26.31 -7.44 -16.37
CA LEU A 194 27.34 -8.47 -16.44
C LEU A 194 26.98 -9.54 -17.49
N ALA A 195 25.76 -10.08 -17.45
CA ALA A 195 25.30 -11.11 -18.39
C ALA A 195 25.28 -10.63 -19.84
N SER A 196 24.92 -9.38 -20.09
CA SER A 196 24.96 -8.81 -21.44
C SER A 196 26.37 -8.43 -21.91
N SER A 197 27.33 -8.34 -20.99
CA SER A 197 28.71 -7.95 -21.27
C SER A 197 29.66 -9.16 -21.41
N LEU A 198 29.38 -10.26 -20.69
CA LEU A 198 30.19 -11.46 -20.70
C LEU A 198 29.96 -12.29 -21.97
N GLY A 199 31.03 -12.85 -22.49
CA GLY A 199 30.97 -13.88 -23.57
C GLY A 199 30.86 -13.37 -25.00
N ILE A 200 30.93 -12.06 -25.25
CA ILE A 200 30.87 -11.51 -26.58
C ILE A 200 32.19 -10.80 -26.93
N LYS A 201 32.94 -11.36 -27.92
CA LYS A 201 34.14 -10.75 -28.47
C LYS A 201 33.74 -9.61 -29.41
N GLY A 202 34.36 -8.42 -29.27
CA GLY A 202 34.16 -7.23 -30.11
C GLY A 202 33.17 -6.20 -29.55
N ASP A 203 33.31 -4.95 -30.02
CA ASP A 203 32.43 -3.79 -29.75
C ASP A 203 32.23 -3.39 -28.29
N TRP A 204 33.16 -3.70 -27.37
CA TRP A 204 33.11 -3.30 -25.98
C TRP A 204 32.85 -1.78 -25.77
N PRO A 205 33.53 -0.86 -26.52
CA PRO A 205 33.29 0.55 -26.38
C PRO A 205 31.84 0.95 -26.71
N LEU A 206 31.27 0.40 -27.76
CA LEU A 206 29.90 0.70 -28.19
C LEU A 206 28.86 0.17 -27.19
N ARG A 207 29.13 -0.98 -26.55
CA ARG A 207 28.28 -1.52 -25.47
C ARG A 207 28.34 -0.65 -24.25
N LEU A 208 29.54 -0.29 -23.80
CA LEU A 208 29.68 0.60 -22.66
C LEU A 208 28.98 1.93 -22.92
N ALA A 209 29.14 2.50 -24.13
CA ALA A 209 28.43 3.71 -24.56
C ALA A 209 26.90 3.53 -24.56
N THR A 210 26.41 2.35 -24.98
CA THR A 210 24.95 2.05 -24.94
C THR A 210 24.46 1.93 -23.51
N TRP A 211 25.17 1.21 -22.65
CA TRP A 211 24.78 1.06 -21.25
C TRP A 211 24.90 2.36 -20.45
N SER A 212 25.82 3.27 -20.79
CA SER A 212 25.97 4.57 -20.13
C SER A 212 24.74 5.48 -20.31
N ILE A 213 23.89 5.21 -21.32
CA ILE A 213 22.63 5.93 -21.50
C ILE A 213 21.70 5.78 -20.28
N VAL A 214 21.67 4.59 -19.64
CA VAL A 214 20.83 4.35 -18.46
C VAL A 214 21.20 5.29 -17.30
N PRO A 215 22.45 5.28 -16.79
CA PRO A 215 22.83 6.20 -15.73
C PRO A 215 22.77 7.66 -16.16
N ILE A 216 23.00 8.01 -17.43
CA ILE A 216 22.86 9.39 -17.92
C ILE A 216 21.40 9.86 -17.79
N ILE A 217 20.41 9.09 -18.27
CA ILE A 217 18.99 9.43 -18.14
C ILE A 217 18.61 9.52 -16.66
N TYR A 218 19.04 8.56 -15.84
CA TYR A 218 18.78 8.55 -14.42
C TYR A 218 19.33 9.80 -13.72
N LEU A 219 20.61 10.12 -13.93
CA LEU A 219 21.27 11.29 -13.33
C LEU A 219 20.67 12.61 -13.83
N LEU A 220 20.28 12.68 -15.11
CA LEU A 220 19.58 13.86 -15.64
C LEU A 220 18.21 14.05 -14.96
N ALA A 221 17.42 12.98 -14.79
CA ALA A 221 16.13 13.06 -14.13
C ALA A 221 16.27 13.47 -12.66
N ILE A 222 17.11 12.78 -11.89
CA ILE A 222 17.40 13.11 -10.49
C ILE A 222 17.98 14.54 -10.36
N GLY A 223 18.95 14.89 -11.21
CA GLY A 223 19.59 16.20 -11.20
C GLY A 223 18.61 17.33 -11.55
N THR A 224 17.70 17.11 -12.50
CA THR A 224 16.67 18.10 -12.86
C THR A 224 15.75 18.37 -11.68
N ILE A 225 15.21 17.32 -11.04
CA ILE A 225 14.34 17.48 -9.86
C ILE A 225 15.11 18.13 -8.70
N SER A 226 16.34 17.68 -8.42
CA SER A 226 17.17 18.27 -7.36
C SER A 226 17.48 19.75 -7.65
N PHE A 227 17.70 20.12 -8.92
CA PHE A 227 17.91 21.52 -9.30
C PHE A 227 16.65 22.36 -9.11
N ILE A 228 15.47 21.84 -9.45
CA ILE A 228 14.19 22.52 -9.21
C ILE A 228 13.99 22.71 -7.69
N ASN A 229 14.19 21.68 -6.89
CA ASN A 229 14.11 21.77 -5.43
C ASN A 229 15.11 22.78 -4.85
N TYR A 230 16.32 22.83 -5.41
CA TYR A 230 17.30 23.86 -5.01
C TYR A 230 16.81 25.29 -5.32
N ARG A 231 16.18 25.51 -6.47
CA ARG A 231 15.63 26.80 -6.86
C ARG A 231 14.48 27.27 -5.96
N TYR A 232 13.61 26.36 -5.55
CA TYR A 232 12.44 26.69 -4.71
C TYR A 232 12.77 26.64 -3.22
N TYR A 233 13.59 25.69 -2.78
CA TYR A 233 13.75 25.36 -1.36
C TYR A 233 15.20 25.42 -0.87
N SER A 234 16.18 25.73 -1.73
CA SER A 234 17.63 25.75 -1.42
C SER A 234 18.20 24.39 -1.00
N ILE A 235 17.55 23.27 -1.38
CA ILE A 235 17.98 21.89 -1.11
C ILE A 235 18.22 21.16 -2.43
N PHE A 236 19.47 20.72 -2.69
CA PHE A 236 19.83 19.96 -3.89
C PHE A 236 19.69 18.45 -3.65
N ASN A 237 18.46 18.00 -3.38
CA ASN A 237 18.08 16.59 -3.25
C ASN A 237 16.70 16.39 -3.86
N VAL A 238 16.37 15.14 -4.24
CA VAL A 238 15.00 14.78 -4.64
C VAL A 238 14.09 14.76 -3.41
N THR A 239 14.54 14.08 -2.37
CA THR A 239 13.86 14.02 -1.07
C THR A 239 14.83 14.40 0.05
N GLU A 240 14.32 14.84 1.19
CA GLU A 240 15.16 15.06 2.37
C GLU A 240 15.71 13.77 2.95
N MET A 241 15.04 12.62 2.70
CA MET A 241 15.54 11.31 3.12
C MET A 241 16.85 10.93 2.42
N ASP A 242 17.14 11.52 1.26
CA ASP A 242 18.41 11.36 0.53
C ASP A 242 19.45 12.39 0.96
N ASN A 243 19.10 13.36 1.81
CA ASN A 243 20.02 14.37 2.28
C ASN A 243 21.02 13.77 3.28
N ALA A 244 22.31 13.99 3.01
CA ALA A 244 23.39 13.40 3.81
C ALA A 244 23.35 13.81 5.29
N ASP A 245 22.96 15.07 5.59
CA ASP A 245 22.90 15.58 6.97
C ASP A 245 21.71 14.98 7.72
N PHE A 246 20.54 14.83 7.07
CA PHE A 246 19.40 14.11 7.64
C PHE A 246 19.73 12.66 7.91
N VAL A 247 20.32 11.95 6.93
CA VAL A 247 20.75 10.55 7.09
C VAL A 247 21.76 10.40 8.22
N ALA A 248 22.72 11.34 8.33
CA ALA A 248 23.72 11.33 9.41
C ALA A 248 23.06 11.52 10.79
N ALA A 249 22.13 12.49 10.91
CA ALA A 249 21.40 12.75 12.16
C ALA A 249 20.57 11.54 12.60
N PHE A 250 19.70 11.04 11.71
CA PHE A 250 18.86 9.89 12.00
C PHE A 250 19.68 8.64 12.30
N SER A 251 20.79 8.44 11.57
CA SER A 251 21.74 7.37 11.83
C SER A 251 22.40 7.50 13.20
N ALA A 252 22.80 8.71 13.60
CA ALA A 252 23.43 8.95 14.92
C ALA A 252 22.48 8.58 16.06
N LEU A 253 21.20 8.93 15.97
CA LEU A 253 20.17 8.53 16.93
C LEU A 253 20.04 7.00 17.02
N ASN A 254 19.99 6.33 15.86
CA ASN A 254 19.81 4.87 15.76
C ASN A 254 21.04 4.07 16.22
N ARG A 255 22.22 4.67 16.39
CA ARG A 255 23.42 3.95 16.88
C ARG A 255 23.53 3.93 18.41
N VAL A 256 22.79 4.79 19.11
CA VAL A 256 22.81 4.83 20.59
C VAL A 256 22.11 3.58 21.14
N LYS A 257 22.80 2.84 22.00
CA LYS A 257 22.27 1.60 22.56
C LYS A 257 21.32 1.90 23.73
N PRO A 258 20.07 1.43 23.68
CA PRO A 258 19.19 1.43 24.84
C PRO A 258 19.63 0.38 25.86
N ASP A 259 19.22 0.52 27.12
CA ASP A 259 19.45 -0.51 28.16
C ASP A 259 18.65 -1.77 27.86
N LYS A 260 17.43 -1.61 27.33
CA LYS A 260 16.57 -2.70 26.88
C LYS A 260 16.20 -2.53 25.42
N VAL A 261 16.51 -3.51 24.60
CA VAL A 261 16.09 -3.54 23.21
C VAL A 261 14.59 -3.85 23.13
N ILE A 262 13.84 -2.96 22.50
CA ILE A 262 12.41 -3.13 22.20
C ILE A 262 12.30 -3.42 20.71
N PRO A 263 11.64 -4.52 20.29
CA PRO A 263 11.45 -4.81 18.87
C PRO A 263 10.79 -3.63 18.13
N MET A 264 11.25 -3.35 16.92
CA MET A 264 10.80 -2.23 16.07
C MET A 264 11.02 -0.82 16.66
N VAL A 265 11.62 -0.64 17.83
CA VAL A 265 11.85 0.67 18.47
C VAL A 265 13.33 0.94 18.60
N PRO A 266 14.02 1.39 17.54
CA PRO A 266 15.48 1.60 17.58
C PRO A 266 15.89 2.81 18.43
N VAL A 267 15.02 3.83 18.54
CA VAL A 267 15.26 5.03 19.36
C VAL A 267 14.21 5.09 20.47
N SER A 268 14.37 4.21 21.46
CA SER A 268 13.46 4.12 22.61
C SER A 268 13.53 5.37 23.49
N HIS A 269 12.55 5.54 24.38
CA HIS A 269 12.55 6.62 25.36
C HIS A 269 13.84 6.63 26.20
N ASP A 270 14.31 5.45 26.64
CA ASP A 270 15.60 5.31 27.34
C ASP A 270 16.78 5.85 26.50
N ALA A 271 16.85 5.51 25.21
CA ALA A 271 17.88 6.04 24.33
C ALA A 271 17.73 7.57 24.15
N ARG A 272 16.49 8.09 24.03
CA ARG A 272 16.26 9.54 23.93
C ARG A 272 16.75 10.28 25.17
N VAL A 273 16.44 9.80 26.37
CA VAL A 273 16.91 10.40 27.65
C VAL A 273 18.42 10.50 27.71
N LYS A 274 19.15 9.44 27.29
CA LYS A 274 20.61 9.45 27.21
C LYS A 274 21.13 10.51 26.23
N ILE A 275 20.49 10.66 25.08
CA ILE A 275 20.88 11.63 24.07
C ILE A 275 20.56 13.06 24.54
N TYR A 276 19.42 13.31 25.19
CA TYR A 276 19.06 14.62 25.75
C TYR A 276 20.09 15.13 26.76
N ALA A 277 20.71 14.25 27.53
CA ALA A 277 21.72 14.61 28.52
C ALA A 277 23.04 15.11 27.87
N ILE A 278 23.27 14.80 26.58
CA ILE A 278 24.56 15.04 25.89
C ILE A 278 24.43 16.04 24.75
N SER A 279 23.32 15.99 23.97
CA SER A 279 23.12 16.79 22.77
C SER A 279 22.15 17.94 23.04
N PRO A 280 22.61 19.20 23.09
CA PRO A 280 21.74 20.37 23.19
C PRO A 280 20.72 20.45 22.04
N ALA A 281 21.14 20.13 20.81
CA ALA A 281 20.25 20.11 19.66
C ALA A 281 19.13 19.07 19.83
N PHE A 282 19.44 17.86 20.34
CA PHE A 282 18.38 16.88 20.56
C PHE A 282 17.53 17.19 21.80
N LYS A 283 18.12 17.82 22.83
CA LYS A 283 17.40 18.24 24.04
C LYS A 283 16.29 19.26 23.74
N GLU A 284 16.48 20.09 22.73
CA GLU A 284 15.45 21.02 22.25
C GLU A 284 14.17 20.31 21.82
N LEU A 285 14.26 19.06 21.33
CA LEU A 285 13.12 18.27 20.88
C LEU A 285 12.36 17.52 21.98
N GLU A 286 12.90 17.45 23.19
CA GLU A 286 12.27 16.71 24.32
C GLU A 286 10.82 17.15 24.59
N PRO A 287 10.47 18.46 24.64
CA PRO A 287 9.10 18.89 24.87
C PRO A 287 8.11 18.41 23.81
N TYR A 288 8.58 18.11 22.62
CA TYR A 288 7.77 17.62 21.49
C TYR A 288 7.76 16.09 21.43
N LEU A 289 8.93 15.42 21.46
CA LEU A 289 9.02 13.98 21.32
C LEU A 289 8.47 13.20 22.52
N ASP A 290 8.56 13.76 23.72
CA ASP A 290 8.05 13.16 24.96
C ASP A 290 6.80 13.92 25.47
N GLY A 291 6.38 14.98 24.75
CA GLY A 291 5.15 15.73 24.94
C GLY A 291 3.96 15.17 24.15
N ASP A 292 2.98 16.01 23.90
CA ASP A 292 1.72 15.63 23.26
C ASP A 292 1.90 15.14 21.80
N LEU A 293 2.86 15.71 21.06
CA LEU A 293 3.17 15.30 19.71
C LEU A 293 3.65 13.84 19.68
N GLY A 294 4.66 13.49 20.47
CA GLY A 294 5.19 12.14 20.52
C GLY A 294 4.19 11.13 21.09
N LYS A 295 3.40 11.52 22.10
CA LYS A 295 2.29 10.70 22.62
C LYS A 295 1.21 10.47 21.56
N GLY A 296 0.90 11.48 20.75
CA GLY A 296 -0.03 11.36 19.62
C GLY A 296 0.45 10.33 18.60
N TRP A 297 1.74 10.34 18.23
CA TRP A 297 2.33 9.35 17.35
C TRP A 297 2.28 7.95 17.93
N ALA A 298 2.64 7.77 19.22
CA ALA A 298 2.58 6.48 19.89
C ALA A 298 1.13 5.94 19.98
N ALA A 299 0.16 6.79 20.31
CA ALA A 299 -1.26 6.43 20.38
C ALA A 299 -1.82 6.04 19.00
N MET A 300 -1.48 6.79 17.94
CA MET A 300 -1.88 6.47 16.57
C MET A 300 -1.39 5.09 16.16
N VAL A 301 -0.12 4.76 16.40
CA VAL A 301 0.44 3.46 16.06
C VAL A 301 -0.23 2.33 16.86
N SER A 302 -0.52 2.57 18.13
CA SER A 302 -1.24 1.60 18.98
C SER A 302 -2.66 1.35 18.47
N SER A 303 -3.37 2.39 18.00
CA SER A 303 -4.72 2.26 17.44
C SER A 303 -4.77 1.45 16.14
N LEU A 304 -3.68 1.43 15.38
CA LEU A 304 -3.54 0.60 14.18
C LEU A 304 -3.32 -0.89 14.49
N GLY A 305 -3.21 -1.28 15.75
CA GLY A 305 -3.01 -2.66 16.18
C GLY A 305 -1.64 -3.25 15.75
N VAL A 306 -0.73 -2.38 15.38
CA VAL A 306 0.43 -2.73 14.56
C VAL A 306 1.59 -3.27 15.37
N VAL A 307 1.69 -2.96 16.67
CA VAL A 307 2.88 -3.31 17.47
C VAL A 307 2.54 -3.58 18.93
N ASN A 308 3.15 -4.63 19.49
CA ASN A 308 3.26 -4.86 20.94
C ASN A 308 4.33 -3.93 21.59
N ALA A 309 4.42 -2.68 21.15
CA ALA A 309 5.29 -1.70 21.79
C ALA A 309 4.61 -1.13 23.05
N PRO A 310 5.37 -0.79 24.09
CA PRO A 310 4.82 -0.06 25.22
C PRO A 310 4.16 1.24 24.76
N SER A 311 3.11 1.68 25.46
CA SER A 311 2.22 2.78 25.07
C SER A 311 2.86 4.14 24.81
N ASN A 312 4.14 4.32 25.19
CA ASN A 312 4.90 5.58 25.05
C ASN A 312 6.05 5.46 24.04
N GLU A 313 6.20 4.34 23.34
CA GLU A 313 7.27 4.13 22.39
C GLU A 313 6.77 4.35 20.96
N ILE A 314 7.61 4.96 20.14
CA ILE A 314 7.33 5.22 18.73
C ILE A 314 8.18 4.27 17.89
N PRO A 315 7.59 3.31 17.16
CA PRO A 315 8.34 2.41 16.29
C PRO A 315 9.11 3.14 15.19
N GLY A 316 10.21 2.54 14.74
CA GLY A 316 11.21 3.17 13.90
C GLY A 316 10.70 3.79 12.60
N GLY A 317 9.74 3.14 11.93
CA GLY A 317 9.14 3.70 10.72
C GLY A 317 8.34 4.98 10.96
N TRP A 318 7.68 5.10 12.11
CA TRP A 318 6.94 6.29 12.53
C TRP A 318 7.80 7.28 13.32
N PHE A 319 8.87 6.82 13.99
CA PHE A 319 9.80 7.71 14.68
C PHE A 319 10.44 8.73 13.74
N MET A 320 10.71 8.35 12.50
CA MET A 320 11.24 9.26 11.50
C MET A 320 10.28 10.44 11.23
N TRP A 321 8.97 10.19 11.21
CA TRP A 321 7.93 11.21 11.05
C TRP A 321 7.83 12.08 12.29
N ALA A 322 7.73 11.46 13.47
CA ALA A 322 7.66 12.16 14.75
C ALA A 322 8.90 13.06 14.97
N PHE A 323 10.08 12.60 14.58
CA PHE A 323 11.32 13.35 14.65
C PHE A 323 11.28 14.62 13.77
N ARG A 324 10.82 14.49 12.52
CA ARG A 324 10.69 15.62 11.60
C ARG A 324 9.62 16.61 12.08
N ASP A 325 8.49 16.12 12.57
CA ASP A 325 7.44 16.97 13.16
C ASP A 325 7.95 17.72 14.39
N ALA A 326 8.76 17.08 15.23
CA ALA A 326 9.39 17.74 16.38
C ALA A 326 10.37 18.82 15.95
N VAL A 327 11.20 18.58 14.94
CA VAL A 327 12.12 19.58 14.37
C VAL A 327 11.35 20.76 13.75
N ALA A 328 10.21 20.49 13.11
CA ALA A 328 9.33 21.53 12.59
C ALA A 328 8.68 22.35 13.71
N ALA A 329 8.19 21.69 14.76
CA ALA A 329 7.60 22.35 15.92
C ALA A 329 8.63 23.21 16.69
N ALA A 330 9.91 22.83 16.67
CA ALA A 330 11.02 23.64 17.19
C ALA A 330 11.39 24.83 16.28
N GLY A 331 10.72 24.98 15.11
CA GLY A 331 10.89 26.15 14.23
C GLY A 331 11.95 26.04 13.16
N HIS A 332 12.55 24.86 12.95
CA HIS A 332 13.66 24.67 12.01
C HIS A 332 13.23 24.48 10.55
N TYR A 333 11.92 24.51 10.22
CA TYR A 333 11.40 24.34 8.85
C TYR A 333 10.91 25.61 8.18
N SER A 334 11.47 26.77 8.56
CA SER A 334 11.13 28.05 7.91
C SER A 334 11.77 28.23 6.52
N SER A 335 12.88 27.55 6.21
CA SER A 335 13.46 27.40 4.86
C SER A 335 14.32 26.15 4.82
N GLY A 336 14.59 25.61 3.61
CA GLY A 336 15.31 24.35 3.46
C GLY A 336 16.73 24.30 4.01
N LYS A 337 17.37 25.45 4.20
CA LYS A 337 18.70 25.52 4.79
C LYS A 337 18.71 25.19 6.29
N TYR A 338 17.72 25.67 7.03
CA TYR A 338 17.70 25.54 8.48
C TYR A 338 17.65 24.09 8.99
N PRO A 339 16.77 23.20 8.48
CA PRO A 339 16.77 21.82 8.94
C PRO A 339 18.06 21.09 8.58
N VAL A 340 18.69 21.40 7.44
CA VAL A 340 19.99 20.81 7.05
C VAL A 340 21.09 21.16 8.04
N ASP A 341 21.21 22.43 8.41
CA ASP A 341 22.20 22.90 9.39
C ASP A 341 21.91 22.31 10.79
N TYR A 342 20.65 22.21 11.19
CA TYR A 342 20.23 21.58 12.43
C TYR A 342 20.57 20.08 12.48
N TYR A 343 20.27 19.34 11.42
CA TYR A 343 20.60 17.90 11.35
C TYR A 343 22.10 17.66 11.39
N ARG A 344 22.88 18.52 10.75
CA ARG A 344 24.35 18.46 10.81
C ARG A 344 24.87 18.68 12.24
N ALA A 345 24.35 19.67 12.95
CA ALA A 345 24.73 19.95 14.33
C ALA A 345 24.41 18.76 15.23
N LEU A 346 23.16 18.25 15.17
CA LEU A 346 22.72 17.09 15.92
C LEU A 346 23.57 15.84 15.65
N ALA A 347 23.83 15.55 14.36
CA ALA A 347 24.69 14.42 13.98
C ALA A 347 26.09 14.53 14.58
N ASN A 348 26.69 15.72 14.54
CA ASN A 348 28.03 15.96 15.10
C ASN A 348 28.07 15.79 16.61
N GLU A 349 27.08 16.30 17.33
CA GLU A 349 27.00 16.18 18.80
C GLU A 349 26.88 14.71 19.23
N VAL A 350 25.94 13.97 18.65
CA VAL A 350 25.69 12.57 19.03
C VAL A 350 26.83 11.66 18.60
N ASN A 351 27.36 11.83 17.36
CA ASN A 351 28.48 11.02 16.88
C ASN A 351 29.75 11.29 17.69
N SER A 352 30.07 12.54 18.02
CA SER A 352 31.21 12.87 18.90
C SER A 352 31.08 12.24 20.27
N ALA A 353 29.86 12.21 20.84
CA ALA A 353 29.62 11.56 22.12
C ALA A 353 29.77 10.03 22.06
N CYS A 354 29.37 9.41 20.95
CA CYS A 354 29.62 7.99 20.70
C CYS A 354 31.12 7.69 20.55
N ASP A 355 31.83 8.52 19.76
CA ASP A 355 33.26 8.26 19.45
C ASP A 355 34.17 8.53 20.63
N THR A 356 33.80 9.42 21.55
CA THR A 356 34.51 9.68 22.81
C THR A 356 34.08 8.77 23.96
N GLY A 357 33.14 7.84 23.74
CA GLY A 357 32.68 6.89 24.76
C GLY A 357 31.74 7.49 25.82
N LYS A 358 31.27 8.72 25.65
CA LYS A 358 30.25 9.34 26.52
C LYS A 358 28.86 8.70 26.34
N LEU A 359 28.58 8.15 25.16
CA LEU A 359 27.42 7.32 24.88
C LEU A 359 27.88 5.93 24.45
N VAL A 360 27.15 4.90 24.90
CA VAL A 360 27.36 3.52 24.42
C VAL A 360 26.64 3.37 23.07
N CYS A 361 27.41 3.16 22.01
CA CYS A 361 26.90 3.16 20.65
C CYS A 361 27.24 1.88 19.89
N SER A 362 26.45 1.58 18.86
CA SER A 362 26.73 0.54 17.89
C SER A 362 27.62 1.09 16.77
N LEU A 363 28.48 0.23 16.21
CA LEU A 363 29.16 0.54 14.96
C LEU A 363 28.19 0.30 13.81
N LYS A 364 27.94 1.32 13.01
CA LYS A 364 27.13 1.20 11.78
C LYS A 364 27.48 2.32 10.79
N PRO A 365 27.39 2.04 9.48
CA PRO A 365 27.49 3.09 8.47
C PRO A 365 26.27 4.02 8.57
N ALA A 366 26.43 5.26 8.10
CA ALA A 366 25.33 6.21 8.02
C ALA A 366 24.22 5.66 7.07
N SER A 367 23.05 5.42 7.63
CA SER A 367 21.89 4.93 6.89
C SER A 367 20.62 5.14 7.72
N LEU A 368 19.46 5.10 7.07
CA LEU A 368 18.17 5.16 7.77
C LEU A 368 17.80 3.86 8.48
N ALA A 369 18.42 2.74 8.11
CA ALA A 369 18.20 1.46 8.78
C ALA A 369 18.78 1.47 10.20
N PRO A 370 18.14 0.82 11.18
CA PRO A 370 18.69 0.63 12.51
C PRO A 370 20.00 -0.18 12.49
N ALA A 371 20.78 -0.11 13.56
CA ALA A 371 21.98 -0.93 13.71
C ALA A 371 21.59 -2.42 13.69
N TRP A 372 22.34 -3.22 12.91
CA TRP A 372 22.08 -4.65 12.80
C TRP A 372 22.33 -5.36 14.14
N ASN A 373 21.40 -6.24 14.52
CA ASN A 373 21.52 -7.09 15.70
C ASN A 373 21.42 -8.56 15.27
N GLN A 374 22.27 -9.43 15.81
CA GLN A 374 22.21 -10.87 15.52
C GLN A 374 20.85 -11.49 15.86
N GLY A 375 20.15 -10.96 16.86
CA GLY A 375 18.79 -11.36 17.23
C GLY A 375 17.74 -11.16 16.12
N TYR A 376 18.04 -10.38 15.08
CA TYR A 376 17.14 -10.19 13.93
C TYR A 376 17.16 -11.33 12.92
N ILE A 377 18.18 -12.21 12.93
CA ILE A 377 18.35 -13.25 11.90
C ILE A 377 17.13 -14.17 11.84
N ILE A 378 16.73 -14.77 12.95
CA ILE A 378 15.58 -15.71 13.00
C ILE A 378 14.26 -14.99 12.68
N PRO A 379 13.92 -13.85 13.33
CA PRO A 379 12.73 -13.08 12.98
C PRO A 379 12.67 -12.67 11.49
N VAL A 380 13.79 -12.28 10.88
CA VAL A 380 13.84 -11.94 9.45
C VAL A 380 13.57 -13.16 8.57
N LEU A 381 14.12 -14.33 8.92
CA LEU A 381 13.84 -15.57 8.18
C LEU A 381 12.38 -16.00 8.30
N ASP A 382 11.77 -15.86 9.48
CA ASP A 382 10.36 -16.18 9.68
C ASP A 382 9.46 -15.16 8.98
N SER A 383 9.82 -13.88 9.02
CA SER A 383 9.18 -12.82 8.25
C SER A 383 9.27 -13.07 6.75
N PHE A 384 10.42 -13.55 6.26
CA PHE A 384 10.61 -13.91 4.84
C PHE A 384 9.70 -15.07 4.41
N LYS A 385 9.55 -16.11 5.24
CA LYS A 385 8.63 -17.22 4.99
C LYS A 385 7.17 -16.72 4.95
N THR A 386 6.80 -15.83 5.87
CA THR A 386 5.47 -15.21 5.89
C THR A 386 5.21 -14.42 4.62
N GLY A 387 6.17 -13.59 4.19
CA GLY A 387 6.06 -12.81 2.96
C GLY A 387 5.90 -13.67 1.71
N ILE A 388 6.62 -14.79 1.61
CA ILE A 388 6.41 -15.77 0.53
C ILE A 388 5.01 -16.37 0.60
N SER A 389 4.56 -16.80 1.78
CA SER A 389 3.23 -17.39 1.98
C SER A 389 2.13 -16.41 1.59
N ASP A 390 2.20 -15.16 2.04
CA ASP A 390 1.23 -14.11 1.76
C ASP A 390 1.18 -13.78 0.27
N MET A 391 2.35 -13.72 -0.41
CA MET A 391 2.44 -13.51 -1.85
C MET A 391 1.83 -14.68 -2.63
N VAL A 392 2.21 -15.91 -2.31
CA VAL A 392 1.76 -17.10 -3.04
C VAL A 392 0.25 -17.32 -2.90
N SER A 393 -0.32 -17.00 -1.75
CA SER A 393 -1.76 -17.13 -1.47
C SER A 393 -2.60 -15.91 -1.87
N PHE A 394 -2.00 -14.85 -2.44
CA PHE A 394 -2.70 -13.58 -2.72
C PHE A 394 -3.52 -13.09 -1.51
N LYS A 395 -2.91 -13.18 -0.33
CA LYS A 395 -3.57 -12.88 0.94
C LYS A 395 -4.06 -11.42 0.99
N ASN A 396 -5.19 -11.21 1.65
CA ASN A 396 -5.83 -9.91 1.86
C ASN A 396 -6.30 -9.19 0.58
N PHE A 397 -6.37 -9.86 -0.55
CA PHE A 397 -7.00 -9.31 -1.74
C PHE A 397 -8.51 -9.11 -1.53
N SER A 398 -9.02 -7.94 -1.91
CA SER A 398 -10.46 -7.64 -1.98
C SER A 398 -10.73 -6.59 -3.05
N PRO A 399 -11.65 -6.86 -4.00
CA PRO A 399 -12.07 -5.90 -5.00
C PRO A 399 -13.16 -4.93 -4.49
N TYR A 400 -13.75 -5.22 -3.32
CA TYR A 400 -14.82 -4.40 -2.77
C TYR A 400 -14.29 -3.08 -2.23
N PRO A 401 -15.01 -1.97 -2.45
CA PRO A 401 -14.52 -0.65 -2.09
C PRO A 401 -14.30 -0.53 -0.58
N ILE A 402 -13.25 0.17 -0.22
CA ILE A 402 -13.04 0.68 1.12
C ILE A 402 -13.70 2.07 1.17
N TYR A 403 -14.52 2.30 2.18
CA TYR A 403 -15.23 3.57 2.30
C TYR A 403 -14.34 4.68 2.84
N SER A 404 -14.47 5.84 2.24
CA SER A 404 -13.73 7.03 2.64
C SER A 404 -14.20 7.53 4.00
N LEU A 405 -13.23 7.83 4.85
CA LEU A 405 -13.46 8.53 6.12
C LEU A 405 -13.41 10.04 5.86
N THR A 406 -14.37 10.55 5.08
CA THR A 406 -14.38 11.96 4.71
C THR A 406 -15.56 12.67 5.31
N ASP A 407 -15.29 13.83 5.93
CA ASP A 407 -16.30 14.84 6.11
C ASP A 407 -16.48 15.56 4.77
N SER A 408 -17.72 15.87 4.41
CA SER A 408 -18.01 16.69 3.24
C SER A 408 -17.31 18.06 3.38
N GLY A 409 -16.36 18.38 2.52
CA GLY A 409 -15.61 19.62 2.63
C GLY A 409 -14.58 19.82 1.51
N PRO A 410 -13.74 20.88 1.62
CA PRO A 410 -12.76 21.24 0.61
C PRO A 410 -11.77 20.11 0.28
N GLY A 411 -11.46 19.24 1.26
CA GLY A 411 -10.59 18.10 1.04
C GLY A 411 -11.22 17.05 0.13
N GLU A 412 -12.49 16.69 0.34
CA GLU A 412 -13.21 15.76 -0.54
C GLU A 412 -13.29 16.29 -1.98
N MET A 413 -13.58 17.61 -2.12
CA MET A 413 -13.60 18.24 -3.44
C MET A 413 -12.26 18.11 -4.15
N LEU A 414 -11.14 18.30 -3.46
CA LEU A 414 -9.80 18.13 -4.02
C LEU A 414 -9.56 16.72 -4.57
N PHE A 415 -9.99 15.67 -3.83
CA PHE A 415 -9.91 14.29 -4.30
C PHE A 415 -10.72 14.09 -5.59
N ARG A 416 -11.98 14.51 -5.60
CA ARG A 416 -12.87 14.37 -6.75
C ARG A 416 -12.33 15.10 -7.98
N ASP A 417 -11.93 16.35 -7.81
CA ASP A 417 -11.53 17.21 -8.91
C ASP A 417 -10.24 16.72 -9.57
N LEU A 418 -9.20 16.42 -8.78
CA LEU A 418 -7.91 16.01 -9.32
C LEU A 418 -7.88 14.56 -9.82
N THR A 419 -8.63 13.66 -9.20
CA THR A 419 -8.70 12.27 -9.66
C THR A 419 -9.72 12.05 -10.77
N GLN A 420 -10.64 12.99 -10.97
CA GLN A 420 -11.78 12.89 -11.89
C GLN A 420 -12.58 11.59 -11.69
N SER A 421 -12.73 11.19 -10.43
CA SER A 421 -13.40 9.96 -10.03
C SER A 421 -14.37 10.23 -8.89
N GLU A 422 -15.42 9.41 -8.82
CA GLU A 422 -16.32 9.43 -7.68
C GLU A 422 -15.60 8.93 -6.43
N ILE A 423 -16.02 9.46 -5.27
CA ILE A 423 -15.45 9.05 -3.98
C ILE A 423 -16.34 7.98 -3.37
N SER A 424 -15.72 6.93 -2.85
CA SER A 424 -16.43 5.89 -2.10
C SER A 424 -16.96 6.48 -0.80
N LYS A 425 -18.28 6.59 -0.69
CA LYS A 425 -18.95 7.05 0.53
C LYS A 425 -19.38 5.85 1.37
N PRO A 426 -19.33 5.97 2.72
CA PRO A 426 -19.90 4.93 3.55
C PRO A 426 -21.37 4.75 3.17
N PRO A 427 -21.85 3.51 3.16
CA PRO A 427 -23.25 3.25 2.90
C PRO A 427 -24.12 3.92 3.95
N VAL A 428 -25.37 4.19 3.60
CA VAL A 428 -26.37 4.54 4.61
C VAL A 428 -26.49 3.34 5.55
N ALA A 429 -26.13 3.56 6.80
CA ALA A 429 -26.29 2.53 7.80
C ALA A 429 -27.77 2.30 8.05
N ILE A 430 -28.22 1.07 7.94
CA ILE A 430 -29.55 0.65 8.34
C ILE A 430 -29.43 0.04 9.72
N TYR A 431 -30.01 0.69 10.69
CA TYR A 431 -30.03 0.24 12.07
C TYR A 431 -31.26 -0.65 12.28
N LYS A 432 -31.05 -1.90 12.66
CA LYS A 432 -32.09 -2.77 13.18
C LYS A 432 -31.94 -2.81 14.70
N VAL A 433 -32.88 -2.18 15.36
CA VAL A 433 -32.88 -2.01 16.81
C VAL A 433 -33.95 -2.89 17.41
N SER A 434 -33.59 -3.72 18.38
CA SER A 434 -34.52 -4.55 19.12
C SER A 434 -34.44 -4.25 20.61
N GLY A 435 -35.58 -4.24 21.26
CA GLY A 435 -35.67 -3.94 22.68
C GLY A 435 -37.09 -3.99 23.20
N TRP A 436 -37.29 -3.44 24.38
CA TRP A 436 -38.60 -3.28 25.01
C TRP A 436 -38.64 -2.03 25.89
N PHE A 437 -39.79 -1.45 26.08
CA PHE A 437 -40.01 -0.39 27.07
C PHE A 437 -41.45 -0.36 27.51
N VAL A 438 -41.69 0.19 28.73
CA VAL A 438 -43.00 0.41 29.30
C VAL A 438 -43.05 1.80 29.90
N GLY A 439 -44.10 2.54 29.57
CA GLY A 439 -44.43 3.78 30.24
C GLY A 439 -45.07 3.51 31.60
N LEU A 440 -44.52 4.08 32.66
CA LEU A 440 -45.07 3.98 34.01
C LEU A 440 -46.06 5.13 34.31
N GLN A 441 -45.96 6.25 33.59
CA GLN A 441 -46.80 7.45 33.72
C GLN A 441 -47.15 7.95 32.31
N GLY A 442 -47.97 7.21 31.56
CA GLY A 442 -48.34 7.55 30.19
C GLY A 442 -47.81 6.59 29.14
N THR A 443 -48.07 6.90 27.87
CA THR A 443 -47.60 6.15 26.70
C THR A 443 -46.61 6.99 25.92
N PRO A 444 -45.29 6.90 26.23
CA PRO A 444 -44.28 7.65 25.49
C PRO A 444 -44.20 7.14 24.03
N GLU A 445 -44.03 8.06 23.11
CA GLU A 445 -43.70 7.74 21.72
C GLU A 445 -42.21 7.39 21.62
N ALA A 446 -41.91 6.23 21.04
CA ALA A 446 -40.53 5.83 20.77
C ALA A 446 -40.21 6.04 19.30
N VAL A 447 -39.06 6.62 19.03
CA VAL A 447 -38.63 6.96 17.66
C VAL A 447 -37.15 6.66 17.47
N ILE A 448 -36.76 6.42 16.22
CA ILE A 448 -35.39 6.54 15.77
C ILE A 448 -35.24 7.94 15.19
N ALA A 449 -34.27 8.71 15.69
CA ALA A 449 -34.02 10.09 15.30
C ALA A 449 -32.57 10.29 14.84
N HIS A 450 -32.39 11.27 13.94
CA HIS A 450 -31.11 11.76 13.46
C HIS A 450 -31.22 13.27 13.24
N ASP A 451 -30.32 14.05 13.83
CA ASP A 451 -30.30 15.52 13.75
C ASP A 451 -31.72 16.13 14.00
N ASP A 452 -32.34 15.74 15.13
CA ASP A 452 -33.70 16.13 15.53
C ASP A 452 -34.84 15.74 14.59
N LYS A 453 -34.53 15.05 13.48
CA LYS A 453 -35.54 14.54 12.55
C LYS A 453 -35.91 13.09 12.88
N ILE A 454 -37.21 12.85 13.04
CA ILE A 454 -37.73 11.49 13.21
C ILE A 454 -37.56 10.72 11.92
N LYS A 455 -36.84 9.59 11.97
CA LYS A 455 -36.66 8.68 10.85
C LYS A 455 -37.68 7.53 10.86
N ALA A 456 -38.04 7.07 12.04
CA ALA A 456 -39.04 6.03 12.19
C ALA A 456 -39.72 6.10 13.57
N VAL A 457 -41.01 5.79 13.62
CA VAL A 457 -41.79 5.63 14.86
C VAL A 457 -41.86 4.16 15.20
N ILE A 458 -41.63 3.83 16.47
CA ILE A 458 -41.55 2.45 16.95
C ILE A 458 -42.94 2.00 17.41
N SER A 459 -43.41 0.88 16.81
CA SER A 459 -44.61 0.20 17.23
C SER A 459 -44.26 -0.98 18.14
N GLN A 460 -44.96 -1.12 19.26
CA GLN A 460 -44.83 -2.21 20.21
C GLN A 460 -45.96 -3.23 19.94
N ASP A 461 -45.68 -4.25 19.20
CA ASP A 461 -46.66 -5.22 18.73
C ASP A 461 -46.32 -6.69 19.11
N MET A 462 -45.15 -6.90 19.72
CA MET A 462 -44.66 -8.24 20.06
C MET A 462 -45.05 -8.63 21.48
N GLN A 463 -45.70 -9.80 21.62
CA GLN A 463 -46.00 -10.38 22.89
C GLN A 463 -44.75 -10.61 23.76
N SER A 464 -44.81 -10.20 25.02
CA SER A 464 -43.67 -10.16 25.94
C SER A 464 -44.02 -10.68 27.33
N PRO A 465 -44.43 -11.97 27.45
CA PRO A 465 -44.86 -12.54 28.74
C PRO A 465 -43.72 -12.60 29.77
N ASP A 466 -42.51 -12.72 29.34
CA ASP A 466 -41.29 -12.67 30.16
C ASP A 466 -41.11 -11.30 30.82
N ILE A 467 -41.27 -10.23 30.04
CA ILE A 467 -41.20 -8.85 30.52
C ILE A 467 -42.35 -8.56 31.46
N TYR A 468 -43.56 -9.02 31.12
CA TYR A 468 -44.69 -8.84 31.98
C TYR A 468 -44.46 -9.48 33.37
N ASN A 469 -43.99 -10.75 33.42
CA ASN A 469 -43.65 -11.45 34.65
C ASN A 469 -42.53 -10.74 35.43
N TYR A 470 -41.51 -10.23 34.73
CA TYR A 470 -40.45 -9.44 35.36
C TYR A 470 -40.96 -8.16 36.02
N LEU A 471 -41.83 -7.42 35.35
CA LEU A 471 -42.42 -6.20 35.87
C LEU A 471 -43.44 -6.49 37.01
N LEU A 472 -44.14 -7.65 36.92
CA LEU A 472 -45.03 -8.09 38.00
C LEU A 472 -44.24 -8.37 39.28
N SER A 473 -43.08 -8.98 39.19
CA SER A 473 -42.22 -9.18 40.37
C SER A 473 -41.74 -7.92 40.99
N MET A 474 -41.61 -6.85 40.20
CA MET A 474 -41.24 -5.49 40.67
C MET A 474 -42.44 -4.66 41.12
N ARG A 475 -43.66 -5.17 41.06
CA ARG A 475 -44.93 -4.43 41.31
C ARG A 475 -45.14 -3.21 40.39
N LYS A 476 -44.60 -3.28 39.16
CA LYS A 476 -44.67 -2.24 38.11
C LYS A 476 -45.40 -2.72 36.84
N ALA A 477 -46.06 -3.87 36.86
CA ALA A 477 -46.77 -4.40 35.69
C ALA A 477 -48.00 -3.51 35.39
N THR A 478 -48.13 -3.14 34.12
CA THR A 478 -49.30 -2.48 33.54
C THR A 478 -49.92 -3.39 32.47
N PRO A 479 -51.20 -3.25 32.10
CA PRO A 479 -51.81 -4.05 31.04
C PRO A 479 -51.04 -3.97 29.71
N SER A 480 -50.45 -2.82 29.41
CA SER A 480 -49.61 -2.58 28.24
C SER A 480 -48.27 -3.34 28.27
N ALA A 481 -47.86 -3.88 29.43
CA ALA A 481 -46.64 -4.64 29.58
C ALA A 481 -46.67 -6.04 28.91
N GLN A 482 -47.84 -6.49 28.42
CA GLN A 482 -47.99 -7.74 27.69
C GLN A 482 -47.45 -7.65 26.25
N THR A 483 -47.38 -6.43 25.65
CA THR A 483 -46.86 -6.19 24.29
C THR A 483 -45.91 -5.01 24.36
N THR A 484 -44.63 -5.27 24.70
CA THR A 484 -43.65 -4.24 24.99
C THR A 484 -42.41 -4.33 24.13
N ARG A 485 -42.18 -5.49 23.50
CA ARG A 485 -41.04 -5.68 22.61
C ARG A 485 -41.29 -5.03 21.27
N PHE A 486 -40.20 -4.55 20.70
CA PHE A 486 -40.17 -4.02 19.35
C PHE A 486 -38.90 -4.49 18.61
N THR A 487 -38.99 -4.52 17.30
CA THR A 487 -37.87 -4.56 16.37
C THR A 487 -38.17 -3.57 15.28
N ILE A 488 -37.27 -2.62 15.06
CA ILE A 488 -37.42 -1.62 14.04
C ILE A 488 -36.19 -1.55 13.16
N THR A 489 -36.38 -1.31 11.88
CA THR A 489 -35.31 -1.10 10.91
C THR A 489 -35.45 0.33 10.35
N SER A 490 -34.42 1.13 10.46
CA SER A 490 -34.42 2.52 10.00
C SER A 490 -33.09 2.92 9.35
N PRO A 491 -33.12 3.55 8.18
CA PRO A 491 -31.92 4.14 7.59
C PRO A 491 -31.48 5.36 8.38
N CYS A 492 -30.15 5.50 8.55
CA CYS A 492 -29.59 6.61 9.29
C CYS A 492 -28.20 6.98 8.73
N GLU A 493 -28.00 8.23 8.39
CA GLU A 493 -26.79 8.68 7.69
C GLU A 493 -25.58 8.83 8.62
N SER A 494 -25.80 9.23 9.90
CA SER A 494 -24.81 9.32 10.96
C SER A 494 -25.49 9.59 12.28
N LYS A 495 -24.87 9.24 13.43
CA LYS A 495 -25.36 9.53 14.78
C LYS A 495 -26.84 9.26 14.97
N CYS A 496 -27.20 8.00 15.03
CA CYS A 496 -28.57 7.57 15.27
C CYS A 496 -28.88 7.49 16.76
N PHE A 497 -30.05 7.98 17.13
CA PHE A 497 -30.55 7.94 18.49
C PHE A 497 -31.87 7.19 18.59
N PHE A 498 -31.99 6.32 19.59
CA PHE A 498 -33.28 5.88 20.08
C PHE A 498 -33.78 6.91 21.06
N GLU A 499 -34.96 7.46 20.84
CA GLU A 499 -35.54 8.49 21.71
C GLU A 499 -36.94 8.06 22.19
N LEU A 500 -37.19 8.31 23.46
CA LEU A 500 -38.55 8.33 24.02
C LEU A 500 -38.98 9.80 24.11
N ARG A 501 -40.18 10.07 23.59
CA ARG A 501 -40.76 11.41 23.55
C ARG A 501 -42.11 11.43 24.29
N ASP A 502 -42.34 12.44 25.10
CA ASP A 502 -43.64 12.73 25.70
C ASP A 502 -44.12 14.10 25.18
N ASN A 503 -45.27 14.11 24.52
CA ASN A 503 -45.82 15.31 23.88
C ASN A 503 -44.80 16.04 22.97
N GLY A 504 -44.01 15.28 22.22
CA GLY A 504 -42.98 15.77 21.29
C GLY A 504 -41.66 16.19 21.97
N LYS A 505 -41.57 16.17 23.29
CA LYS A 505 -40.36 16.50 24.05
C LYS A 505 -39.57 15.25 24.35
N VAL A 506 -38.26 15.23 24.00
CA VAL A 506 -37.36 14.12 24.30
C VAL A 506 -37.20 13.95 25.81
N THR A 507 -37.61 12.80 26.32
CA THR A 507 -37.48 12.42 27.75
C THR A 507 -36.28 11.50 27.97
N LYS A 508 -35.89 10.74 26.94
CA LYS A 508 -34.72 9.89 26.94
C LYS A 508 -34.12 9.82 25.54
N SER A 509 -32.80 9.85 25.46
CA SER A 509 -32.05 9.67 24.21
C SER A 509 -30.88 8.70 24.43
N ILE A 510 -30.74 7.69 23.57
CA ILE A 510 -29.69 6.69 23.62
C ILE A 510 -29.00 6.70 22.28
N ASN A 511 -27.69 6.96 22.26
CA ASN A 511 -26.90 6.86 21.05
C ASN A 511 -26.77 5.39 20.63
N LEU A 512 -27.09 5.10 19.38
CA LEU A 512 -27.02 3.76 18.81
C LEU A 512 -25.65 3.47 18.14
N ASP A 513 -24.83 4.50 17.90
CA ASP A 513 -23.51 4.33 17.34
C ASP A 513 -22.56 3.74 18.38
N GLY A 514 -21.83 2.70 17.98
CA GLY A 514 -20.89 2.01 18.88
C GLY A 514 -21.56 1.16 19.96
N PHE A 515 -22.82 0.78 19.77
CA PHE A 515 -23.54 -0.11 20.68
C PHE A 515 -22.81 -1.46 20.81
N SER A 516 -22.37 -1.79 22.01
CA SER A 516 -21.57 -3.00 22.26
C SER A 516 -22.23 -3.98 23.28
N HIS A 517 -23.21 -3.51 24.02
CA HIS A 517 -23.86 -4.33 25.06
C HIS A 517 -25.22 -3.73 25.45
N LEU A 518 -26.08 -4.55 26.06
CA LEU A 518 -27.40 -4.23 26.54
C LEU A 518 -27.41 -2.90 27.35
N ILE A 519 -28.25 -1.96 26.96
CA ILE A 519 -28.50 -0.72 27.68
C ILE A 519 -29.88 -0.78 28.31
N ALA A 520 -29.92 -0.97 29.61
CA ALA A 520 -31.18 -0.96 30.38
C ALA A 520 -31.34 0.35 31.16
N TRP A 521 -32.61 0.75 31.37
CA TRP A 521 -32.94 1.91 32.21
C TRP A 521 -34.19 1.66 33.06
N ASN A 522 -34.29 2.34 34.18
CA ASN A 522 -35.42 2.27 35.11
C ASN A 522 -35.60 3.65 35.72
N ASP A 523 -36.32 4.54 35.00
CA ASP A 523 -36.57 5.90 35.39
C ASP A 523 -37.95 6.05 36.06
N LYS A 524 -38.27 7.24 36.56
CA LYS A 524 -39.57 7.48 37.18
C LYS A 524 -40.77 7.35 36.24
N SER A 525 -40.55 7.62 34.95
CA SER A 525 -41.59 7.63 33.91
C SER A 525 -41.57 6.42 33.02
N THR A 526 -40.39 5.76 32.83
CA THR A 526 -40.22 4.65 31.89
C THR A 526 -39.25 3.60 32.42
N ILE A 527 -39.44 2.38 32.01
CA ILE A 527 -38.51 1.25 32.22
C ILE A 527 -38.34 0.53 30.89
N GLY A 528 -37.12 0.15 30.54
CA GLY A 528 -36.88 -0.53 29.30
C GLY A 528 -35.43 -0.95 29.10
N ALA A 529 -35.17 -1.58 27.95
CA ALA A 529 -33.83 -1.93 27.51
C ALA A 529 -33.75 -1.97 25.97
N ILE A 530 -32.63 -1.50 25.42
CA ILE A 530 -32.18 -1.86 24.07
C ILE A 530 -31.37 -3.14 24.21
N GLU A 531 -31.85 -4.22 23.62
CA GLU A 531 -31.27 -5.57 23.73
C GLU A 531 -30.22 -5.82 22.65
N SER A 532 -30.49 -5.36 21.43
CA SER A 532 -29.53 -5.47 20.32
C SER A 532 -29.65 -4.30 19.34
N VAL A 533 -28.54 -3.93 18.78
CA VAL A 533 -28.44 -3.05 17.61
C VAL A 533 -27.59 -3.76 16.58
N GLU A 534 -28.21 -4.14 15.47
CA GLU A 534 -27.53 -4.70 14.31
C GLU A 534 -27.43 -3.60 13.25
N ILE A 535 -26.23 -3.36 12.73
CA ILE A 535 -25.99 -2.35 11.72
C ILE A 535 -25.75 -3.06 10.40
N TYR A 536 -26.66 -2.85 9.45
CA TYR A 536 -26.52 -3.27 8.07
C TYR A 536 -26.12 -2.07 7.24
N ALA A 537 -25.20 -2.25 6.30
CA ALA A 537 -24.79 -1.20 5.41
C ALA A 537 -25.41 -1.41 4.02
N GLU A 538 -26.20 -0.45 3.53
CA GLU A 538 -26.55 -0.38 2.11
C GLU A 538 -25.52 0.46 1.35
N ASP A 539 -24.85 -0.16 0.41
CA ASP A 539 -23.83 0.50 -0.40
C ASP A 539 -24.47 1.39 -1.47
N LEU A 540 -24.55 2.69 -1.20
CA LEU A 540 -25.14 3.66 -2.12
C LEU A 540 -24.33 3.81 -3.42
N VAL A 541 -23.03 3.63 -3.38
CA VAL A 541 -22.14 3.76 -4.55
C VAL A 541 -22.34 2.58 -5.49
N TYR A 542 -22.68 1.40 -4.94
CA TYR A 542 -22.89 0.16 -5.67
C TYR A 542 -24.35 -0.27 -5.76
N GLN A 543 -25.32 0.61 -5.47
CA GLN A 543 -26.76 0.33 -5.65
C GLN A 543 -27.12 -0.06 -7.08
N ASN A 544 -26.23 0.21 -8.04
CA ASN A 544 -26.37 -0.33 -9.38
C ASN A 544 -26.00 -1.82 -9.37
N LYS A 545 -27.00 -2.69 -9.49
CA LYS A 545 -26.87 -4.17 -9.62
C LYS A 545 -25.75 -4.59 -10.58
N TYR A 546 -25.47 -3.77 -11.57
CA TYR A 546 -24.43 -3.99 -12.56
C TYR A 546 -22.99 -3.86 -11.97
N ASN A 547 -22.76 -2.93 -11.04
CA ASN A 547 -21.48 -2.78 -10.38
C ASN A 547 -21.21 -3.93 -9.39
N HIS A 548 -22.23 -4.41 -8.68
CA HIS A 548 -22.11 -5.62 -7.86
C HIS A 548 -21.69 -6.83 -8.70
N ILE A 549 -22.32 -7.04 -9.85
CA ILE A 549 -21.95 -8.16 -10.75
C ILE A 549 -20.49 -8.06 -11.19
N LYS A 550 -19.98 -6.87 -11.47
CA LYS A 550 -18.55 -6.67 -11.83
C LYS A 550 -17.64 -7.05 -10.68
N MET A 551 -17.94 -6.58 -9.45
CA MET A 551 -17.15 -6.89 -8.27
C MET A 551 -17.16 -8.39 -7.96
N ASP A 552 -18.31 -9.04 -8.05
CA ASP A 552 -18.44 -10.49 -7.89
C ASP A 552 -17.61 -11.28 -8.91
N ILE A 553 -17.54 -10.78 -10.15
CA ILE A 553 -16.67 -11.39 -11.18
C ILE A 553 -15.20 -11.22 -10.80
N LEU A 554 -14.79 -10.02 -10.39
CA LEU A 554 -13.42 -9.73 -10.00
C LEU A 554 -13.02 -10.53 -8.75
N GLU A 555 -13.92 -10.67 -7.78
CA GLU A 555 -13.70 -11.50 -6.60
C GLU A 555 -13.49 -12.97 -6.97
N LYS A 556 -14.35 -13.53 -7.84
CA LYS A 556 -14.20 -14.92 -8.31
C LYS A 556 -12.89 -15.13 -9.06
N VAL A 557 -12.45 -14.14 -9.85
CA VAL A 557 -11.13 -14.18 -10.49
C VAL A 557 -10.03 -14.19 -9.42
N GLY A 558 -10.12 -13.33 -8.40
CA GLY A 558 -9.17 -13.33 -7.27
C GLY A 558 -9.13 -14.65 -6.52
N GLN A 559 -10.30 -15.22 -6.19
CA GLN A 559 -10.43 -16.55 -5.54
C GLN A 559 -9.81 -17.67 -6.39
N LEU A 560 -9.92 -17.58 -7.71
CA LEU A 560 -9.26 -18.50 -8.64
C LEU A 560 -7.73 -18.41 -8.51
N TYR A 561 -7.17 -17.19 -8.40
CA TYR A 561 -5.74 -17.02 -8.17
C TYR A 561 -5.32 -17.57 -6.80
N GLN A 562 -6.06 -17.26 -5.75
CA GLN A 562 -5.80 -17.77 -4.39
C GLN A 562 -5.83 -19.31 -4.33
N SER A 563 -6.69 -19.95 -5.12
CA SER A 563 -6.82 -21.41 -5.15
C SER A 563 -5.75 -22.09 -6.00
N ILE A 564 -5.42 -21.50 -7.17
CA ILE A 564 -4.57 -22.17 -8.16
C ILE A 564 -3.08 -21.82 -7.96
N PHE A 565 -2.74 -20.60 -7.64
CA PHE A 565 -1.35 -20.15 -7.60
C PHE A 565 -0.48 -20.82 -6.53
N PRO A 566 -0.97 -21.21 -5.35
CA PRO A 566 -0.17 -22.01 -4.42
C PRO A 566 0.29 -23.35 -5.04
N LEU A 567 -0.59 -24.01 -5.77
CA LEU A 567 -0.23 -25.23 -6.51
C LEU A 567 0.73 -24.94 -7.67
N LEU A 568 0.43 -23.91 -8.46
CA LEU A 568 1.31 -23.50 -9.57
C LEU A 568 2.71 -23.09 -9.09
N ALA A 569 2.82 -22.43 -7.95
CA ALA A 569 4.10 -22.08 -7.34
C ALA A 569 4.90 -23.34 -6.96
N GLY A 570 4.28 -24.31 -6.33
CA GLY A 570 4.91 -25.60 -6.03
C GLY A 570 5.41 -26.31 -7.28
N LEU A 571 4.55 -26.39 -8.30
CA LEU A 571 4.93 -26.97 -9.61
C LEU A 571 6.05 -26.16 -10.31
N ALA A 572 6.01 -24.83 -10.20
CA ALA A 572 7.04 -23.96 -10.78
C ALA A 572 8.41 -24.15 -10.11
N VAL A 573 8.46 -24.39 -8.80
CA VAL A 573 9.69 -24.73 -8.09
C VAL A 573 10.26 -26.05 -8.60
N VAL A 574 9.43 -27.10 -8.71
CA VAL A 574 9.85 -28.38 -9.27
C VAL A 574 10.34 -28.22 -10.72
N ALA A 575 9.61 -27.46 -11.53
CA ALA A 575 9.97 -27.13 -12.91
C ALA A 575 11.33 -26.42 -12.99
N PHE A 576 11.55 -25.43 -12.13
CA PHE A 576 12.82 -24.69 -12.06
C PHE A 576 14.00 -25.60 -11.67
N ILE A 577 13.81 -26.49 -10.69
CA ILE A 577 14.82 -27.46 -10.30
C ILE A 577 15.14 -28.39 -11.47
N MET A 578 14.13 -28.92 -12.16
CA MET A 578 14.31 -29.80 -13.34
C MET A 578 15.09 -29.08 -14.45
N ILE A 579 14.73 -27.82 -14.77
CA ILE A 579 15.44 -27.03 -15.80
C ILE A 579 16.89 -26.77 -15.37
N THR A 580 17.13 -26.48 -14.11
CA THR A 580 18.47 -26.23 -13.55
C THR A 580 19.33 -27.50 -13.61
N VAL A 581 18.78 -28.65 -13.22
CA VAL A 581 19.46 -29.95 -13.33
C VAL A 581 19.76 -30.29 -14.82
N ALA A 582 18.78 -30.08 -15.68
CA ALA A 582 18.98 -30.28 -17.13
C ALA A 582 20.05 -29.34 -17.70
N PHE A 583 20.10 -28.11 -17.27
CA PHE A 583 21.13 -27.13 -17.63
C PHE A 583 22.54 -27.58 -17.20
N ILE A 584 22.66 -28.12 -16.00
CA ILE A 584 23.95 -28.58 -15.46
C ILE A 584 24.41 -29.88 -16.15
N MET A 585 23.49 -30.83 -16.38
CA MET A 585 23.82 -32.18 -16.82
C MET A 585 23.96 -32.32 -18.35
N ILE A 586 23.32 -31.46 -19.14
CA ILE A 586 23.21 -31.69 -20.61
C ILE A 586 23.65 -30.41 -21.36
N THR A 587 24.95 -30.35 -21.70
CA THR A 587 25.59 -29.24 -22.44
C THR A 587 24.88 -28.86 -23.76
N ILE A 588 24.21 -29.81 -24.42
CA ILE A 588 23.48 -29.60 -25.69
C ILE A 588 22.11 -28.94 -25.44
N LEU A 589 21.39 -29.35 -24.41
CA LEU A 589 20.13 -28.74 -24.01
C LEU A 589 20.34 -27.36 -23.35
N ALA A 590 21.47 -27.16 -22.67
CA ALA A 590 21.85 -25.93 -22.04
C ALA A 590 21.79 -24.71 -22.96
N LYS A 591 22.27 -24.85 -24.20
CA LYS A 591 22.30 -23.76 -25.17
C LYS A 591 20.90 -23.29 -25.58
N ASN A 592 19.91 -24.21 -25.61
CA ASN A 592 18.54 -23.93 -26.02
C ASN A 592 17.65 -23.37 -24.85
N PHE A 593 18.05 -23.59 -23.60
CA PHE A 593 17.29 -23.21 -22.42
C PHE A 593 17.94 -22.12 -21.57
N LEU A 594 19.14 -21.65 -21.95
CA LEU A 594 19.88 -20.63 -21.21
C LEU A 594 19.05 -19.34 -21.02
N ASP A 595 18.37 -18.90 -22.05
CA ASP A 595 17.59 -17.66 -22.01
C ASP A 595 16.36 -17.80 -21.10
N ASP A 596 15.63 -18.92 -21.18
CA ASP A 596 14.51 -19.23 -20.28
C ASP A 596 14.99 -19.29 -18.83
N TRP A 597 16.08 -20.03 -18.56
CA TRP A 597 16.66 -20.16 -17.21
C TRP A 597 17.14 -18.81 -16.65
N ALA A 598 17.84 -18.02 -17.45
CA ALA A 598 18.35 -16.71 -17.00
C ALA A 598 17.22 -15.75 -16.61
N ILE A 599 16.08 -15.76 -17.33
CA ILE A 599 14.92 -14.93 -16.99
C ILE A 599 14.23 -15.42 -15.72
N LEU A 600 14.14 -16.74 -15.54
CA LEU A 600 13.61 -17.33 -14.31
C LEU A 600 14.46 -16.93 -13.09
N VAL A 601 15.79 -17.01 -13.23
CA VAL A 601 16.73 -16.56 -12.20
C VAL A 601 16.58 -15.06 -11.93
N ALA A 602 16.46 -14.24 -12.97
CA ALA A 602 16.24 -12.81 -12.83
C ALA A 602 14.93 -12.49 -12.08
N GLY A 603 13.84 -13.19 -12.41
CA GLY A 603 12.56 -13.06 -11.70
C GLY A 603 12.68 -13.45 -10.23
N LEU A 604 13.34 -14.58 -9.94
CA LEU A 604 13.59 -15.03 -8.56
C LEU A 604 14.46 -14.04 -7.78
N ILE A 605 15.53 -13.51 -8.37
CA ILE A 605 16.37 -12.48 -7.74
C ILE A 605 15.51 -11.28 -7.32
N MET A 606 14.64 -10.82 -8.21
CA MET A 606 13.77 -9.68 -7.92
C MET A 606 12.78 -9.98 -6.80
N ILE A 607 12.11 -11.13 -6.84
CA ILE A 607 11.16 -11.55 -5.79
C ILE A 607 11.88 -11.66 -4.44
N VAL A 608 13.03 -12.36 -4.41
CA VAL A 608 13.83 -12.54 -3.20
C VAL A 608 14.35 -11.21 -2.67
N SER A 609 14.81 -10.31 -3.54
CA SER A 609 15.26 -8.97 -3.15
C SER A 609 14.13 -8.15 -2.53
N ARG A 610 12.92 -8.19 -3.13
CA ARG A 610 11.76 -7.46 -2.60
C ARG A 610 11.31 -8.02 -1.26
N ILE A 611 11.08 -9.31 -1.16
CA ILE A 611 10.63 -9.95 0.09
C ILE A 611 11.72 -9.83 1.17
N GLY A 612 13.00 -9.99 0.81
CA GLY A 612 14.11 -9.83 1.74
C GLY A 612 14.19 -8.42 2.32
N LEU A 613 14.07 -7.39 1.47
CA LEU A 613 14.00 -6.00 1.93
C LEU A 613 12.82 -5.78 2.88
N LEU A 614 11.62 -6.23 2.48
CA LEU A 614 10.42 -6.10 3.30
C LEU A 614 10.53 -6.86 4.62
N SER A 615 11.19 -8.03 4.63
CA SER A 615 11.42 -8.81 5.86
C SER A 615 12.29 -8.08 6.86
N ILE A 616 13.34 -7.40 6.38
CA ILE A 616 14.20 -6.58 7.23
C ILE A 616 13.40 -5.41 7.80
N ILE A 617 12.66 -4.69 6.97
CA ILE A 617 11.82 -3.56 7.41
C ILE A 617 10.76 -4.03 8.41
N ASN A 618 10.12 -5.16 8.14
CA ASN A 618 9.06 -5.73 8.99
C ASN A 618 9.54 -6.08 10.41
N VAL A 619 10.79 -6.46 10.55
CA VAL A 619 11.39 -6.81 11.85
C VAL A 619 11.97 -5.60 12.56
N THR A 620 12.49 -4.63 11.80
CA THR A 620 13.30 -3.55 12.39
C THR A 620 12.56 -2.21 12.52
N SER A 621 11.50 -1.99 11.75
CA SER A 621 10.93 -0.65 11.61
C SER A 621 9.41 -0.60 11.74
N PHE A 622 8.67 -1.32 10.89
CA PHE A 622 7.20 -1.34 10.89
C PHE A 622 6.68 -2.56 10.10
N PRO A 623 5.42 -3.00 10.32
CA PRO A 623 4.83 -4.09 9.56
C PRO A 623 4.77 -3.79 8.07
N ALA A 624 5.63 -4.47 7.30
CA ALA A 624 5.83 -4.19 5.88
C ALA A 624 5.10 -5.18 4.94
N PHE A 625 4.47 -6.25 5.46
CA PHE A 625 3.72 -7.20 4.64
C PHE A 625 2.26 -6.78 4.54
N ASN A 626 1.98 -5.98 3.54
CA ASN A 626 0.63 -5.61 3.11
C ASN A 626 0.57 -5.53 1.57
N SER A 627 -0.62 -5.35 1.01
CA SER A 627 -0.83 -5.27 -0.44
C SER A 627 -0.01 -4.15 -1.10
N LEU A 628 0.13 -3.00 -0.45
CA LEU A 628 0.85 -1.83 -0.98
C LEU A 628 2.34 -2.16 -1.24
N TYR A 629 3.02 -2.74 -0.23
CA TYR A 629 4.45 -3.01 -0.36
C TYR A 629 4.78 -4.27 -1.15
N LEU A 630 3.88 -5.28 -1.17
CA LEU A 630 4.07 -6.50 -1.94
C LEU A 630 3.71 -6.35 -3.42
N SER A 631 2.87 -5.34 -3.79
CA SER A 631 2.33 -5.19 -5.14
C SER A 631 3.36 -5.31 -6.27
N PRO A 632 4.57 -4.72 -6.21
CA PRO A 632 5.53 -4.83 -7.30
C PRO A 632 6.08 -6.25 -7.55
N ALA A 633 5.94 -7.15 -6.56
CA ALA A 633 6.41 -8.53 -6.69
C ALA A 633 5.40 -9.46 -7.39
N TYR A 634 4.10 -9.17 -7.34
CA TYR A 634 3.06 -10.05 -7.89
C TYR A 634 3.17 -10.27 -9.41
N PRO A 635 3.36 -9.26 -10.27
CA PRO A 635 3.54 -9.48 -11.70
C PRO A 635 4.77 -10.35 -11.99
N LEU A 636 5.85 -10.17 -11.23
CA LEU A 636 7.09 -10.96 -11.38
C LEU A 636 6.88 -12.41 -10.91
N PHE A 637 6.12 -12.62 -9.83
CA PHE A 637 5.76 -13.94 -9.34
C PHE A 637 4.90 -14.70 -10.36
N ILE A 638 3.85 -14.07 -10.89
CA ILE A 638 2.99 -14.66 -11.94
C ILE A 638 3.82 -15.02 -13.18
N LEU A 639 4.64 -14.09 -13.64
CA LEU A 639 5.54 -14.30 -14.79
C LEU A 639 6.46 -15.50 -14.55
N THR A 640 7.16 -15.52 -13.41
CA THR A 640 8.17 -16.54 -13.10
C THR A 640 7.52 -17.92 -12.99
N ALA A 641 6.37 -18.03 -12.31
CA ALA A 641 5.63 -19.28 -12.16
C ALA A 641 5.17 -19.84 -13.53
N ILE A 642 4.50 -19.00 -14.33
CA ILE A 642 3.99 -19.43 -15.65
C ILE A 642 5.13 -19.76 -16.62
N LEU A 643 6.19 -18.95 -16.63
CA LEU A 643 7.33 -19.18 -17.50
C LEU A 643 8.09 -20.46 -17.13
N ALA A 644 8.26 -20.77 -15.84
CA ALA A 644 8.87 -22.02 -15.38
C ALA A 644 8.13 -23.25 -15.93
N LEU A 645 6.79 -23.23 -15.84
CA LEU A 645 5.96 -24.32 -16.37
C LEU A 645 6.06 -24.45 -17.91
N PHE A 646 6.08 -23.33 -18.63
CA PHE A 646 6.26 -23.35 -20.08
C PHE A 646 7.63 -23.88 -20.48
N SER A 647 8.68 -23.50 -19.76
CA SER A 647 10.05 -23.95 -20.03
C SER A 647 10.24 -25.42 -19.68
N ALA A 648 9.66 -25.90 -18.58
CA ALA A 648 9.64 -27.33 -18.26
C ALA A 648 8.89 -28.16 -19.33
N TRP A 649 7.73 -27.66 -19.78
CA TRP A 649 7.00 -28.30 -20.86
C TRP A 649 7.80 -28.38 -22.17
N LYS A 650 8.51 -27.29 -22.53
CA LYS A 650 9.43 -27.32 -23.66
C LYS A 650 10.54 -28.37 -23.49
N ALA A 651 11.13 -28.48 -22.29
CA ALA A 651 12.15 -29.44 -21.97
C ALA A 651 11.65 -30.90 -22.09
N ILE A 652 10.45 -31.18 -21.55
CA ILE A 652 9.81 -32.50 -21.64
C ILE A 652 9.60 -32.91 -23.11
N ILE A 653 9.06 -32.00 -23.95
CA ILE A 653 8.86 -32.29 -25.39
C ILE A 653 10.20 -32.48 -26.14
N ALA A 654 11.26 -31.81 -25.71
CA ALA A 654 12.58 -31.97 -26.32
C ALA A 654 13.19 -33.33 -25.96
N ILE A 655 12.96 -33.82 -24.74
CA ILE A 655 13.44 -35.15 -24.28
C ILE A 655 12.56 -36.27 -24.84
N PHE A 656 11.26 -36.08 -24.90
CA PHE A 656 10.29 -37.08 -25.35
C PHE A 656 9.50 -36.56 -26.57
N PRO A 657 10.07 -36.65 -27.80
CA PRO A 657 9.42 -36.13 -29.01
C PRO A 657 8.06 -36.77 -29.34
N SER A 658 7.79 -37.98 -28.82
CA SER A 658 6.51 -38.67 -28.95
C SER A 658 5.33 -37.98 -28.27
N LEU A 659 5.56 -37.07 -27.30
CA LEU A 659 4.57 -36.28 -26.62
C LEU A 659 4.12 -34.99 -27.36
N LYS A 660 4.58 -34.82 -28.61
CA LYS A 660 4.12 -33.70 -29.44
C LYS A 660 2.64 -33.88 -29.78
N PHE A 661 1.76 -33.13 -29.12
CA PHE A 661 0.39 -32.98 -29.57
C PHE A 661 0.36 -32.33 -30.97
N PRO A 662 -0.50 -32.78 -31.89
CA PRO A 662 -0.67 -32.12 -33.19
C PRO A 662 -1.01 -30.64 -33.00
N ALA A 663 -0.47 -29.77 -33.84
CA ALA A 663 -0.42 -28.32 -33.77
C ALA A 663 -1.83 -27.64 -33.85
#